data_218329bfb0836181e364b5adbf31167d
#
_entry.id   218329bfb0836181e364b5adbf31167d
#
_cell.length_a   1.000
_cell.length_b   1.000
_cell.length_c   1.000
_cell.angle_alpha   90.00
_cell.angle_beta   90.00
_cell.angle_gamma   90.00
#
_symmetry.space_group_name_H-M   'P 1'
#
loop_
_entity.id
_entity.type
_entity.pdbx_description
1 polymer ?
#
loop_
_entity_poly.entity_id
_entity_poly.type
_entity_poly.pdbx_seq_one_letter_code
_entity_poly.pdbx_strand_id
1 'polypeptide(L)'
;MKKITYMIAILSAISTSIVFANDREEVLVTSSILGLNTSQIENPIHIISEEDINKSGTHSLGESLDNLIGVASTDFGLLIGQPVIRGLSGPRIKVLENGLVNRDVSGIGADHPIDIDLNNIQQIEVVRGPSSLLYSNGALGGIVNVVDNTISKEDLADREVKFGIEHNSVNDGKVHNINLSDNLQGINLSLAYKHANFNNFEIPDEAVIHEPGHTEEEKDHLENSDAKTAAYKTGVSIVEDWGYFGVSFKNIENVFGIPFHGEHDENEIAQYGEERIESSTDSDTFNIKGSYDISGNFINKVDYFYSDTDYSLIEAHIGGKHNGEKTTFSNDAEEFGAILDISRNDLTQKIVVRSMDEDTSILGEEAFMENVQSEEESIGYYLGAKISDFHLDFGIRRDEVNRKSKFNNTAYDIDTDSTSFVLGFCYELNSFSDLNLTLGSLERAPSSVELFMNGAHAAVQRFEVGNPNLKSEESRNIDLSYNFDNEVFYGTINFYQNDVDNYIYRVDTGQTDTAGSEPSNLKIANFVQKDAELDGYEIQFGTDFDFLNGNLGLTIGRDSVEGTFIDGSNIPRMVPARDIYTLSYTEDNLSVDIDLTEVNAQSDIGGVGDSATAGFELLDLSVGRSFALEGVEDFRVILFANNLLDEIARNHTSTVKNEVPLPGKNLGIGFRVTL
;
A
#
# COMPACT_ATOMS: atom_id res chain seq x y z
N MET A 1 14.43 -11.76 27.10
CA MET A 1 14.20 -11.71 28.56
C MET A 1 14.96 -10.60 29.30
N LYS A 2 16.21 -10.24 28.98
CA LYS A 2 16.91 -9.16 29.68
C LYS A 2 16.44 -7.74 29.32
N LYS A 3 15.96 -7.51 28.10
CA LYS A 3 15.51 -6.19 27.60
C LYS A 3 14.09 -5.84 28.09
N ILE A 4 13.17 -6.79 28.15
CA ILE A 4 11.85 -6.61 28.77
C ILE A 4 11.97 -6.19 30.25
N THR A 5 13.04 -6.61 30.93
CA THR A 5 13.32 -6.25 32.33
C THR A 5 13.63 -4.75 32.49
N TYR A 6 14.18 -4.09 31.48
CA TYR A 6 14.44 -2.64 31.53
C TYR A 6 13.17 -1.83 31.30
N MET A 7 12.29 -2.25 30.42
CA MET A 7 11.00 -1.61 30.17
C MET A 7 10.07 -1.75 31.41
N ILE A 8 10.05 -2.92 32.05
CA ILE A 8 9.31 -3.14 33.31
C ILE A 8 9.93 -2.38 34.48
N ALA A 9 11.25 -2.14 34.48
CA ALA A 9 11.91 -1.38 35.54
C ALA A 9 11.62 0.13 35.50
N ILE A 10 11.30 0.69 34.32
CA ILE A 10 10.86 2.08 34.17
C ILE A 10 9.42 2.22 34.67
N LEU A 11 8.54 1.26 34.40
CA LEU A 11 7.14 1.26 34.88
C LEU A 11 7.01 1.08 36.41
N SER A 12 7.97 0.43 37.09
CA SER A 12 7.86 0.15 38.52
C SER A 12 8.25 1.35 39.43
N ALA A 13 8.72 2.46 38.89
CA ALA A 13 9.13 3.66 39.66
C ALA A 13 8.01 4.71 39.81
N ILE A 14 6.82 4.50 39.24
CA ILE A 14 5.78 5.52 39.14
C ILE A 14 4.53 5.07 39.90
N SER A 15 4.43 5.45 41.18
CA SER A 15 3.19 5.35 41.96
C SER A 15 2.49 6.72 41.99
N THR A 16 1.93 7.14 40.87
CA THR A 16 0.96 8.23 40.77
C THR A 16 -0.44 7.69 40.58
N SER A 17 -1.44 8.38 41.05
CA SER A 17 -2.85 8.02 40.83
C SER A 17 -3.16 8.09 39.31
N ILE A 18 -3.37 6.92 38.71
CA ILE A 18 -3.77 6.78 37.32
C ILE A 18 -5.23 7.23 37.20
N VAL A 19 -5.50 8.20 36.35
CA VAL A 19 -6.84 8.61 35.91
C VAL A 19 -6.97 8.14 34.47
N PHE A 20 -8.05 7.45 34.13
CA PHE A 20 -8.25 6.94 32.78
C PHE A 20 -8.83 8.03 31.87
N ALA A 21 -8.31 8.15 30.67
CA ALA A 21 -8.79 9.06 29.64
C ALA A 21 -10.16 8.59 29.10
N ASN A 22 -11.09 9.52 28.89
CA ASN A 22 -12.50 9.19 28.63
C ASN A 22 -12.95 9.46 27.19
N ASP A 23 -12.13 10.05 26.34
CA ASP A 23 -12.52 10.37 24.95
C ASP A 23 -11.40 9.92 24.00
N ARG A 24 -11.65 8.87 23.22
CA ARG A 24 -10.90 8.56 22.00
C ARG A 24 -11.58 9.25 20.84
N GLU A 25 -10.83 9.91 19.99
CA GLU A 25 -11.36 10.49 18.75
C GLU A 25 -11.93 9.38 17.87
N GLU A 26 -13.18 9.52 17.49
CA GLU A 26 -13.85 8.65 16.53
C GLU A 26 -13.43 9.09 15.13
N VAL A 27 -12.52 8.35 14.49
CA VAL A 27 -12.03 8.68 13.15
C VAL A 27 -13.13 8.42 12.12
N LEU A 28 -13.48 9.44 11.36
CA LEU A 28 -14.47 9.32 10.29
C LEU A 28 -13.80 8.71 9.06
N VAL A 29 -14.34 7.60 8.55
CA VAL A 29 -13.94 7.02 7.25
C VAL A 29 -14.56 7.89 6.15
N THR A 30 -13.91 9.00 5.82
CA THR A 30 -14.46 10.05 4.96
C THR A 30 -14.59 9.65 3.50
N SER A 31 -13.81 8.67 3.05
CA SER A 31 -13.89 8.15 1.67
C SER A 31 -14.69 6.85 1.56
N SER A 32 -15.12 6.28 2.67
CA SER A 32 -15.98 5.09 2.62
C SER A 32 -17.19 5.38 1.72
N ILE A 33 -17.37 4.56 0.70
CA ILE A 33 -18.59 4.58 -0.14
C ILE A 33 -19.84 4.46 0.73
N LEU A 34 -19.73 3.87 1.90
CA LEU A 34 -20.81 3.72 2.86
C LEU A 34 -21.10 4.99 3.66
N GLY A 35 -20.10 5.88 3.82
CA GLY A 35 -20.21 7.07 4.69
C GLY A 35 -20.36 6.69 6.17
N LEU A 36 -19.74 5.60 6.58
CA LEU A 36 -19.80 5.06 7.95
C LEU A 36 -18.59 5.50 8.76
N ASN A 37 -18.75 5.66 10.07
CA ASN A 37 -17.66 5.85 11.01
C ASN A 37 -16.94 4.52 11.27
N THR A 38 -15.71 4.56 11.76
CA THR A 38 -14.95 3.35 12.12
C THR A 38 -15.70 2.40 13.05
N SER A 39 -16.45 2.95 14.00
CA SER A 39 -17.32 2.19 14.92
C SER A 39 -18.52 1.51 14.24
N GLN A 40 -18.82 1.85 12.99
CA GLN A 40 -19.91 1.30 12.20
C GLN A 40 -19.43 0.33 11.13
N ILE A 41 -18.13 0.18 10.97
CA ILE A 41 -17.52 -0.72 9.99
C ILE A 41 -16.99 -1.94 10.74
N GLU A 42 -17.57 -3.08 10.45
CA GLU A 42 -17.43 -4.31 11.24
C GLU A 42 -16.20 -5.15 10.91
N ASN A 43 -15.40 -4.74 9.92
CA ASN A 43 -14.18 -5.43 9.53
C ASN A 43 -12.94 -4.64 9.92
N PRO A 44 -11.81 -5.30 10.17
CA PRO A 44 -10.60 -4.61 10.55
C PRO A 44 -10.22 -3.59 9.49
N ILE A 45 -10.46 -2.33 9.80
CA ILE A 45 -10.00 -1.18 9.06
C ILE A 45 -8.85 -0.60 9.84
N HIS A 46 -7.70 -0.49 9.18
CA HIS A 46 -6.63 0.35 9.67
C HIS A 46 -6.78 1.72 9.03
N ILE A 47 -6.66 2.76 9.83
CA ILE A 47 -6.61 4.14 9.36
C ILE A 47 -5.32 4.75 9.88
N ILE A 48 -4.54 5.33 8.97
CA ILE A 48 -3.35 6.10 9.27
C ILE A 48 -3.67 7.56 8.93
N SER A 49 -3.54 8.44 9.88
CA SER A 49 -3.81 9.88 9.71
C SER A 49 -2.65 10.61 9.00
N GLU A 50 -2.92 11.83 8.49
CA GLU A 50 -1.87 12.74 8.00
C GLU A 50 -0.75 12.93 9.03
N GLU A 51 -1.12 13.03 10.31
CA GLU A 51 -0.16 13.24 11.40
C GLU A 51 0.80 12.04 11.54
N ASP A 52 0.28 10.81 11.51
CA ASP A 52 1.09 9.59 11.65
C ASP A 52 2.07 9.42 10.49
N ILE A 53 1.65 9.71 9.25
CA ILE A 53 2.52 9.67 8.08
C ILE A 53 3.65 10.70 8.19
N ASN A 54 3.34 11.89 8.67
CA ASN A 54 4.32 12.96 8.83
C ASN A 54 5.32 12.75 9.98
N LYS A 55 5.07 11.78 10.88
CA LYS A 55 5.97 11.48 12.02
C LYS A 55 7.20 10.66 11.62
N SER A 56 7.13 9.86 10.57
CA SER A 56 8.10 8.79 10.29
C SER A 56 9.08 9.08 9.15
N GLY A 57 8.84 10.12 8.33
CA GLY A 57 9.69 10.42 7.17
C GLY A 57 9.68 9.31 6.12
N THR A 58 8.56 8.59 5.99
CA THR A 58 8.36 7.51 5.02
C THR A 58 8.07 8.07 3.62
N HIS A 59 8.48 7.36 2.58
CA HIS A 59 8.43 7.86 1.20
C HIS A 59 7.67 6.97 0.24
N SER A 60 7.47 5.69 0.56
CA SER A 60 6.63 4.77 -0.21
C SER A 60 5.32 4.43 0.51
N LEU A 61 4.30 4.04 -0.26
CA LEU A 61 3.03 3.60 0.32
C LEU A 61 3.21 2.34 1.18
N GLY A 62 4.00 1.37 0.72
CA GLY A 62 4.24 0.14 1.46
C GLY A 62 4.90 0.40 2.81
N GLU A 63 5.95 1.22 2.85
CA GLU A 63 6.66 1.60 4.07
C GLU A 63 5.72 2.28 5.09
N SER A 64 4.83 3.17 4.61
CA SER A 64 3.88 3.87 5.50
C SER A 64 2.87 2.93 6.18
N LEU A 65 2.72 1.70 5.70
CA LEU A 65 1.79 0.70 6.21
C LEU A 65 2.46 -0.40 7.06
N ASP A 66 3.79 -0.47 7.07
CA ASP A 66 4.53 -1.63 7.56
C ASP A 66 4.40 -1.86 9.08
N ASN A 67 4.07 -0.83 9.84
CA ASN A 67 3.80 -0.92 11.28
C ASN A 67 2.37 -1.36 11.64
N LEU A 68 1.51 -1.66 10.65
CA LEU A 68 0.16 -2.13 10.90
C LEU A 68 0.11 -3.65 11.06
N ILE A 69 -0.69 -4.12 12.01
CA ILE A 69 -0.94 -5.56 12.21
C ILE A 69 -1.57 -6.18 10.96
N GLY A 70 -0.98 -7.28 10.48
CA GLY A 70 -1.44 -8.00 9.30
C GLY A 70 -1.09 -7.33 7.97
N VAL A 71 -0.34 -6.23 7.98
CA VAL A 71 0.14 -5.52 6.79
C VAL A 71 1.66 -5.44 6.81
N ALA A 72 2.29 -5.69 5.68
CA ALA A 72 3.72 -5.58 5.45
C ALA A 72 3.97 -4.92 4.10
N SER A 73 5.23 -4.70 3.74
CA SER A 73 5.64 -4.18 2.44
C SER A 73 6.49 -5.19 1.68
N THR A 74 6.44 -5.16 0.35
CA THR A 74 7.59 -5.57 -0.46
C THR A 74 8.54 -4.39 -0.56
N ASP A 75 9.81 -4.64 -0.84
CA ASP A 75 10.78 -3.58 -0.93
C ASP A 75 11.73 -3.83 -2.10
N PHE A 76 12.05 -2.76 -2.84
CA PHE A 76 13.02 -2.75 -3.93
C PHE A 76 13.84 -1.44 -3.95
N GLY A 77 13.83 -0.69 -2.87
CA GLY A 77 14.50 0.61 -2.73
C GLY A 77 13.55 1.72 -2.27
N LEU A 78 14.05 2.94 -2.18
CA LEU A 78 13.44 4.05 -1.43
C LEU A 78 11.99 4.39 -1.84
N LEU A 79 11.68 4.41 -3.16
CA LEU A 79 10.34 4.77 -3.65
C LEU A 79 9.47 3.55 -3.96
N ILE A 80 10.04 2.35 -3.88
CA ILE A 80 9.41 1.12 -4.36
C ILE A 80 9.05 0.24 -3.16
N GLY A 81 7.84 0.41 -2.66
CA GLY A 81 7.26 -0.41 -1.60
C GLY A 81 5.80 -0.70 -1.92
N GLN A 82 5.46 -1.97 -2.10
CA GLN A 82 4.08 -2.38 -2.39
C GLN A 82 3.47 -3.05 -1.16
N PRO A 83 2.19 -2.76 -0.81
CA PRO A 83 1.55 -3.35 0.36
C PRO A 83 1.37 -4.87 0.20
N VAL A 84 1.57 -5.56 1.32
CA VAL A 84 1.30 -7.00 1.48
C VAL A 84 0.30 -7.14 2.62
N ILE A 85 -0.86 -7.73 2.37
CA ILE A 85 -1.90 -7.92 3.38
C ILE A 85 -2.11 -9.41 3.59
N ARG A 86 -1.85 -9.90 4.80
CA ARG A 86 -1.98 -11.33 5.17
C ARG A 86 -1.25 -12.26 4.20
N GLY A 87 -0.04 -11.89 3.78
CA GLY A 87 0.79 -12.63 2.84
C GLY A 87 0.36 -12.55 1.37
N LEU A 88 -0.72 -11.85 1.04
CA LEU A 88 -1.16 -11.57 -0.32
C LEU A 88 -0.57 -10.25 -0.82
N SER A 89 -0.08 -10.22 -2.06
CA SER A 89 0.58 -9.07 -2.69
C SER A 89 0.24 -8.93 -4.18
N GLY A 90 0.72 -7.88 -4.81
CA GLY A 90 0.58 -7.62 -6.24
C GLY A 90 -0.89 -7.49 -6.66
N PRO A 91 -1.34 -8.14 -7.76
CA PRO A 91 -2.68 -7.95 -8.30
C PRO A 91 -3.82 -8.40 -7.36
N ARG A 92 -3.51 -9.05 -6.22
CA ARG A 92 -4.48 -9.45 -5.19
C ARG A 92 -4.81 -8.33 -4.20
N ILE A 93 -4.04 -7.23 -4.22
CA ILE A 93 -4.32 -6.01 -3.46
C ILE A 93 -4.64 -4.89 -4.44
N LYS A 94 -5.63 -4.09 -4.12
CA LYS A 94 -5.98 -2.92 -4.92
C LYS A 94 -5.62 -1.66 -4.19
N VAL A 95 -4.83 -0.83 -4.86
CA VAL A 95 -4.48 0.51 -4.38
C VAL A 95 -5.37 1.52 -5.06
N LEU A 96 -5.97 2.40 -4.27
CA LEU A 96 -6.89 3.42 -4.74
C LEU A 96 -6.47 4.80 -4.23
N GLU A 97 -6.83 5.82 -4.99
CA GLU A 97 -6.80 7.22 -4.55
C GLU A 97 -8.23 7.77 -4.58
N ASN A 98 -8.74 8.14 -3.40
CA ASN A 98 -10.12 8.62 -3.26
C ASN A 98 -11.20 7.67 -3.82
N GLY A 99 -11.01 6.36 -3.70
CA GLY A 99 -11.95 5.34 -4.19
C GLY A 99 -11.86 5.01 -5.67
N LEU A 100 -10.91 5.59 -6.42
CA LEU A 100 -10.57 5.25 -7.81
C LEU A 100 -9.33 4.36 -7.83
N VAL A 101 -9.32 3.33 -8.67
CA VAL A 101 -8.16 2.43 -8.79
C VAL A 101 -6.98 3.21 -9.38
N ASN A 102 -5.83 3.13 -8.70
CA ASN A 102 -4.59 3.69 -9.24
C ASN A 102 -4.15 2.90 -10.48
N ARG A 103 -3.90 3.58 -11.59
CA ARG A 103 -3.57 3.01 -12.89
C ARG A 103 -2.12 3.35 -13.25
N ASP A 104 -1.22 2.44 -12.94
CA ASP A 104 0.22 2.55 -13.18
C ASP A 104 0.77 1.22 -13.70
N VAL A 105 2.07 1.05 -13.70
CA VAL A 105 2.75 -0.19 -14.09
C VAL A 105 3.32 -0.99 -12.91
N SER A 106 2.99 -0.63 -11.67
CA SER A 106 3.45 -1.36 -10.47
C SER A 106 3.00 -2.83 -10.44
N GLY A 107 1.92 -3.16 -11.13
CA GLY A 107 1.46 -4.53 -11.33
C GLY A 107 2.29 -5.36 -12.31
N ILE A 108 3.21 -4.75 -13.07
CA ILE A 108 4.08 -5.43 -14.05
C ILE A 108 5.30 -6.04 -13.36
N GLY A 109 5.91 -5.31 -12.42
CA GLY A 109 7.11 -5.75 -11.72
C GLY A 109 7.18 -5.25 -10.27
N ALA A 110 7.94 -5.97 -9.43
CA ALA A 110 8.17 -5.57 -8.04
C ALA A 110 9.12 -4.37 -7.91
N ASP A 111 9.80 -4.02 -8.97
CA ASP A 111 10.76 -2.93 -9.15
C ASP A 111 10.11 -1.63 -9.64
N HIS A 112 8.79 -1.63 -9.86
CA HIS A 112 8.05 -0.44 -10.26
C HIS A 112 7.32 0.20 -9.07
N PRO A 113 7.42 1.53 -8.88
CA PRO A 113 6.73 2.24 -7.81
C PRO A 113 5.23 2.32 -8.05
N ILE A 114 4.48 2.44 -6.96
CA ILE A 114 3.07 2.81 -7.02
C ILE A 114 2.98 4.33 -7.23
N ASP A 115 2.17 4.77 -8.21
CA ASP A 115 2.01 6.18 -8.58
C ASP A 115 1.10 6.94 -7.60
N ILE A 116 1.56 7.07 -6.36
CA ILE A 116 0.85 7.79 -5.29
C ILE A 116 1.79 8.76 -4.59
N ASP A 117 1.34 10.00 -4.48
CA ASP A 117 1.99 11.01 -3.64
C ASP A 117 1.28 11.12 -2.29
N LEU A 118 2.04 10.89 -1.20
CA LEU A 118 1.57 10.98 0.18
C LEU A 118 1.52 12.41 0.74
N ASN A 119 1.80 13.44 -0.08
CA ASN A 119 1.67 14.83 0.34
C ASN A 119 0.20 15.26 0.35
N ASN A 120 -0.19 16.04 1.38
CA ASN A 120 -1.54 16.60 1.51
C ASN A 120 -2.66 15.57 1.51
N ILE A 121 -2.39 14.39 2.03
CA ILE A 121 -3.42 13.38 2.24
C ILE A 121 -4.10 13.60 3.60
N GLN A 122 -5.33 13.15 3.71
CA GLN A 122 -6.07 13.16 4.98
C GLN A 122 -5.79 11.89 5.76
N GLN A 123 -5.83 10.74 5.07
CA GLN A 123 -5.61 9.44 5.68
C GLN A 123 -5.33 8.35 4.63
N ILE A 124 -4.81 7.22 5.10
CA ILE A 124 -4.75 5.96 4.35
C ILE A 124 -5.66 4.96 5.05
N GLU A 125 -6.49 4.27 4.29
CA GLU A 125 -7.45 3.29 4.77
C GLU A 125 -7.09 1.90 4.22
N VAL A 126 -6.99 0.90 5.09
CA VAL A 126 -6.88 -0.52 4.68
C VAL A 126 -8.21 -1.19 4.92
N VAL A 127 -8.91 -1.54 3.84
CA VAL A 127 -10.31 -2.02 3.87
C VAL A 127 -10.40 -3.47 3.44
N ARG A 128 -11.12 -4.27 4.21
CA ARG A 128 -11.45 -5.68 3.93
C ARG A 128 -12.95 -5.93 4.13
N GLY A 129 -13.45 -7.06 3.67
CA GLY A 129 -14.83 -7.49 3.91
C GLY A 129 -15.86 -7.00 2.89
N PRO A 130 -17.17 -7.00 3.23
CA PRO A 130 -18.25 -6.79 2.26
C PRO A 130 -18.21 -5.46 1.51
N SER A 131 -17.77 -4.39 2.19
CA SER A 131 -17.65 -3.06 1.59
C SER A 131 -16.57 -2.96 0.52
N SER A 132 -15.52 -3.79 0.59
CA SER A 132 -14.44 -3.77 -0.40
C SER A 132 -14.93 -4.08 -1.82
N LEU A 133 -16.00 -4.87 -1.95
CA LEU A 133 -16.61 -5.20 -3.24
C LEU A 133 -17.23 -4.00 -3.98
N LEU A 134 -17.52 -2.90 -3.28
CA LEU A 134 -18.01 -1.68 -3.92
C LEU A 134 -16.89 -0.90 -4.62
N TYR A 135 -15.63 -1.10 -4.22
CA TYR A 135 -14.50 -0.33 -4.73
C TYR A 135 -13.86 -0.96 -5.95
N SER A 136 -13.54 -2.25 -5.93
CA SER A 136 -12.81 -2.91 -7.02
C SER A 136 -13.07 -4.40 -7.07
N ASN A 137 -12.72 -5.01 -8.22
CA ASN A 137 -12.68 -6.45 -8.43
C ASN A 137 -11.35 -7.05 -7.97
N GLY A 138 -11.34 -8.36 -7.72
CA GLY A 138 -10.12 -9.15 -7.51
C GLY A 138 -9.29 -8.77 -6.29
N ALA A 139 -9.81 -7.98 -5.35
CA ALA A 139 -9.14 -7.58 -4.13
C ALA A 139 -9.17 -8.71 -3.07
N LEU A 140 -8.49 -9.84 -3.35
CA LEU A 140 -8.49 -11.02 -2.47
C LEU A 140 -7.87 -10.73 -1.10
N GLY A 141 -6.82 -9.88 -1.06
CA GLY A 141 -6.13 -9.46 0.18
C GLY A 141 -6.76 -8.22 0.82
N GLY A 142 -7.50 -7.43 0.05
CA GLY A 142 -8.09 -6.18 0.50
C GLY A 142 -7.72 -4.99 -0.37
N ILE A 143 -8.02 -3.81 0.14
CA ILE A 143 -7.88 -2.52 -0.54
C ILE A 143 -7.08 -1.59 0.35
N VAL A 144 -6.16 -0.84 -0.27
CA VAL A 144 -5.49 0.32 0.34
C VAL A 144 -6.00 1.56 -0.37
N ASN A 145 -6.67 2.47 0.35
CA ASN A 145 -7.26 3.67 -0.23
C ASN A 145 -6.62 4.92 0.37
N VAL A 146 -5.91 5.67 -0.44
CA VAL A 146 -5.32 6.96 -0.04
C VAL A 146 -6.36 8.05 -0.25
N VAL A 147 -6.62 8.82 0.78
CA VAL A 147 -7.66 9.86 0.79
C VAL A 147 -7.02 11.23 0.87
N ASP A 148 -7.35 12.10 -0.06
CA ASP A 148 -7.02 13.52 -0.01
C ASP A 148 -8.27 14.40 -0.14
N ASN A 149 -8.09 15.71 -0.02
CA ASN A 149 -9.15 16.69 -0.19
C ASN A 149 -8.94 17.57 -1.43
N THR A 150 -8.34 17.03 -2.46
CA THR A 150 -8.10 17.77 -3.72
C THR A 150 -9.42 18.20 -4.36
N ILE A 151 -10.45 17.35 -4.32
CA ILE A 151 -11.85 17.74 -4.63
C ILE A 151 -12.62 17.77 -3.30
N SER A 152 -12.78 18.96 -2.73
CA SER A 152 -13.54 19.12 -1.49
C SER A 152 -15.02 18.80 -1.70
N LYS A 153 -15.58 18.01 -0.79
CA LYS A 153 -17.00 17.60 -0.75
C LYS A 153 -17.84 18.51 0.14
N GLU A 154 -17.18 19.40 0.88
CA GLU A 154 -17.77 20.38 1.78
C GLU A 154 -17.18 21.76 1.47
N ASP A 155 -17.92 22.81 1.79
CA ASP A 155 -17.37 24.17 1.67
C ASP A 155 -16.24 24.38 2.65
N LEU A 156 -15.08 24.79 2.13
CA LEU A 156 -13.95 25.15 2.95
C LEU A 156 -14.27 26.44 3.72
N ALA A 157 -14.07 26.43 5.04
CA ALA A 157 -14.47 27.54 5.90
C ALA A 157 -13.54 28.75 5.75
N ASP A 158 -12.22 28.48 5.74
CA ASP A 158 -11.16 29.47 5.76
C ASP A 158 -10.06 29.10 4.77
N ARG A 159 -9.24 30.11 4.41
CA ARG A 159 -8.00 29.86 3.67
C ARG A 159 -7.00 29.19 4.59
N GLU A 160 -6.43 28.09 4.12
CA GLU A 160 -5.32 27.41 4.78
C GLU A 160 -4.11 27.33 3.85
N VAL A 161 -2.91 27.62 4.37
CA VAL A 161 -1.65 27.45 3.64
C VAL A 161 -0.70 26.64 4.53
N LYS A 162 -0.33 25.46 4.07
CA LYS A 162 0.64 24.60 4.75
C LYS A 162 1.99 24.61 4.04
N PHE A 163 3.08 24.75 4.77
CA PHE A 163 4.45 24.58 4.28
C PHE A 163 5.13 23.48 5.07
N GLY A 164 5.86 22.61 4.38
CA GLY A 164 6.68 21.57 4.99
C GLY A 164 8.10 21.58 4.44
N ILE A 165 9.06 21.32 5.33
CA ILE A 165 10.46 21.05 4.99
C ILE A 165 10.88 19.88 5.84
N GLU A 166 11.58 18.90 5.25
CA GLU A 166 12.10 17.74 5.94
C GLU A 166 13.50 17.40 5.47
N HIS A 167 14.32 16.89 6.37
CA HIS A 167 15.64 16.39 6.08
C HIS A 167 15.87 15.03 6.75
N ASN A 168 16.43 14.09 5.99
CA ASN A 168 16.77 12.73 6.37
C ASN A 168 18.29 12.53 6.29
N SER A 169 18.91 12.00 7.34
CA SER A 169 20.36 11.78 7.37
C SER A 169 20.80 10.58 6.53
N VAL A 170 20.01 9.52 6.48
CA VAL A 170 20.38 8.25 5.85
C VAL A 170 20.66 8.38 4.34
N ASN A 171 20.11 9.40 3.69
CA ASN A 171 20.28 9.65 2.24
C ASN A 171 20.49 11.13 1.90
N ASP A 172 20.88 11.98 2.88
CA ASP A 172 20.90 13.45 2.77
C ASP A 172 19.61 14.00 2.11
N GLY A 173 18.48 13.34 2.41
CA GLY A 173 17.18 13.60 1.80
C GLY A 173 16.62 14.98 2.17
N LYS A 174 15.99 15.63 1.19
CA LYS A 174 15.37 16.95 1.37
C LYS A 174 14.01 16.95 0.72
N VAL A 175 12.97 17.17 1.51
CA VAL A 175 11.58 17.26 1.06
C VAL A 175 11.06 18.66 1.32
N HIS A 176 10.38 19.23 0.33
CA HIS A 176 9.70 20.51 0.43
C HIS A 176 8.27 20.34 -0.08
N ASN A 177 7.30 20.83 0.65
CA ASN A 177 5.92 20.85 0.19
C ASN A 177 5.24 22.20 0.49
N ILE A 178 4.24 22.50 -0.30
CA ILE A 178 3.32 23.64 -0.10
C ILE A 178 1.92 23.21 -0.51
N ASN A 179 0.96 23.42 0.37
CA ASN A 179 -0.44 23.13 0.14
C ASN A 179 -1.27 24.38 0.41
N LEU A 180 -2.21 24.66 -0.46
CA LEU A 180 -3.15 25.78 -0.36
C LEU A 180 -4.56 25.25 -0.55
N SER A 181 -5.44 25.56 0.38
CA SER A 181 -6.89 25.39 0.23
C SER A 181 -7.61 26.71 0.54
N ASP A 182 -8.65 27.03 -0.22
CA ASP A 182 -9.41 28.29 -0.08
C ASP A 182 -10.83 28.11 -0.63
N ASN A 183 -11.76 28.91 -0.14
CA ASN A 183 -13.07 29.04 -0.73
C ASN A 183 -13.25 30.46 -1.27
N LEU A 184 -13.38 30.57 -2.59
CA LEU A 184 -13.62 31.85 -3.28
C LEU A 184 -15.07 31.98 -3.69
N GLN A 185 -15.91 32.49 -2.79
CA GLN A 185 -17.34 32.80 -3.06
C GLN A 185 -18.14 31.51 -3.44
N GLY A 186 -17.97 30.44 -2.74
CA GLY A 186 -18.64 29.16 -2.97
C GLY A 186 -17.91 28.24 -3.96
N ILE A 187 -16.71 28.61 -4.39
CA ILE A 187 -15.83 27.75 -5.19
C ILE A 187 -14.65 27.35 -4.33
N ASN A 188 -14.55 26.07 -4.00
CA ASN A 188 -13.38 25.50 -3.32
C ASN A 188 -12.24 25.34 -4.31
N LEU A 189 -11.04 25.70 -3.87
CA LEU A 189 -9.78 25.53 -4.59
C LEU A 189 -8.79 24.76 -3.74
N SER A 190 -8.09 23.81 -4.32
CA SER A 190 -6.99 23.08 -3.72
C SER A 190 -5.78 23.08 -4.64
N LEU A 191 -4.60 23.37 -4.08
CA LEU A 191 -3.30 23.28 -4.76
C LEU A 191 -2.32 22.60 -3.82
N ALA A 192 -1.63 21.58 -4.29
CA ALA A 192 -0.56 20.93 -3.54
C ALA A 192 0.66 20.77 -4.45
N TYR A 193 1.84 21.00 -3.91
CA TYR A 193 3.12 20.76 -4.56
C TYR A 193 4.10 20.11 -3.61
N LYS A 194 4.85 19.12 -4.10
CA LYS A 194 5.95 18.45 -3.41
C LYS A 194 7.16 18.40 -4.31
N HIS A 195 8.32 18.59 -3.73
CA HIS A 195 9.60 18.27 -4.35
C HIS A 195 10.49 17.56 -3.33
N ALA A 196 11.05 16.44 -3.72
CA ALA A 196 11.95 15.65 -2.89
C ALA A 196 13.21 15.27 -3.69
N ASN A 197 14.33 15.21 -2.99
CA ASN A 197 15.61 14.75 -3.55
C ASN A 197 16.36 13.94 -2.50
N PHE A 198 16.74 12.72 -2.87
CA PHE A 198 17.42 11.75 -2.04
C PHE A 198 18.67 11.24 -2.75
N ASN A 199 19.79 11.17 -2.06
CA ASN A 199 20.98 10.45 -2.52
C ASN A 199 20.82 8.94 -2.22
N ASN A 200 21.83 8.15 -2.58
CA ASN A 200 21.92 6.75 -2.15
C ASN A 200 21.79 6.66 -0.63
N PHE A 201 21.03 5.70 -0.12
CA PHE A 201 20.87 5.55 1.32
C PHE A 201 21.98 4.70 1.95
N GLU A 202 22.35 5.09 3.18
CA GLU A 202 23.31 4.35 4.01
C GLU A 202 22.70 3.02 4.46
N ILE A 203 23.52 1.98 4.51
CA ILE A 203 23.16 0.64 4.97
C ILE A 203 24.15 0.22 6.08
N PRO A 204 23.73 -0.66 7.02
CA PRO A 204 24.65 -1.23 8.00
C PRO A 204 25.80 -2.01 7.33
N ASP A 205 26.94 -2.08 8.00
CA ASP A 205 28.09 -2.86 7.54
C ASP A 205 27.69 -4.34 7.26
N GLU A 206 28.18 -4.94 6.17
CA GLU A 206 27.89 -6.31 5.76
C GLU A 206 26.41 -6.60 5.47
N ALA A 207 25.60 -5.58 5.17
CA ALA A 207 24.17 -5.75 4.95
C ALA A 207 23.84 -6.42 3.61
N VAL A 208 24.62 -6.21 2.55
CA VAL A 208 24.42 -6.86 1.24
C VAL A 208 24.97 -8.29 1.27
N ILE A 209 24.20 -9.24 0.78
CA ILE A 209 24.64 -10.64 0.61
C ILE A 209 24.91 -10.86 -0.88
N HIS A 210 26.18 -10.95 -1.23
CA HIS A 210 26.63 -11.22 -2.59
C HIS A 210 26.51 -12.70 -2.97
N GLU A 211 26.27 -12.98 -4.25
CA GLU A 211 26.35 -14.35 -4.75
C GLU A 211 27.78 -14.96 -4.59
N PRO A 212 27.90 -16.30 -4.41
CA PRO A 212 29.19 -16.93 -4.22
C PRO A 212 30.13 -16.71 -5.42
N GLY A 213 31.22 -15.98 -5.20
CA GLY A 213 32.26 -15.70 -6.21
C GLY A 213 32.40 -14.23 -6.58
N HIS A 214 31.50 -13.39 -6.13
CA HIS A 214 31.63 -11.92 -6.22
C HIS A 214 32.43 -11.39 -5.03
N THR A 215 33.40 -10.53 -5.28
CA THR A 215 34.23 -9.84 -4.29
C THR A 215 34.12 -8.34 -4.54
N GLU A 216 32.94 -7.78 -4.34
CA GLU A 216 32.78 -6.33 -4.33
C GLU A 216 33.34 -5.74 -3.02
N GLU A 217 33.86 -4.51 -3.06
CA GLU A 217 34.21 -3.78 -1.86
C GLU A 217 32.93 -3.47 -1.08
N GLU A 218 32.93 -3.77 0.23
CA GLU A 218 31.85 -3.37 1.12
C GLU A 218 31.67 -1.85 1.08
N LYS A 219 30.45 -1.39 0.79
CA LYS A 219 30.08 0.01 0.76
C LYS A 219 29.18 0.32 1.93
N ASP A 220 29.27 1.51 2.46
CA ASP A 220 28.44 2.03 3.53
C ASP A 220 27.06 2.54 3.04
N HIS A 221 26.80 2.43 1.74
CA HIS A 221 25.54 2.84 1.11
C HIS A 221 25.16 1.89 -0.02
N LEU A 222 23.84 1.80 -0.29
CA LEU A 222 23.30 1.03 -1.39
C LEU A 222 23.41 1.86 -2.68
N GLU A 223 24.20 1.40 -3.62
CA GLU A 223 24.36 2.08 -4.91
C GLU A 223 23.06 2.07 -5.72
N ASN A 224 22.89 3.10 -6.54
CA ASN A 224 21.76 3.27 -7.41
C ASN A 224 20.40 3.27 -6.66
N SER A 225 20.39 3.79 -5.43
CA SER A 225 19.18 3.92 -4.60
C SER A 225 18.71 5.36 -4.44
N ASP A 226 19.30 6.29 -5.17
CA ASP A 226 18.92 7.71 -5.18
C ASP A 226 17.58 7.92 -5.89
N ALA A 227 16.88 9.00 -5.49
CA ALA A 227 15.59 9.31 -6.06
C ALA A 227 15.28 10.81 -6.05
N LYS A 228 14.45 11.25 -7.00
CA LYS A 228 13.87 12.59 -7.06
C LYS A 228 12.40 12.48 -7.38
N THR A 229 11.59 13.29 -6.72
CA THR A 229 10.15 13.37 -6.96
C THR A 229 9.72 14.82 -7.10
N ALA A 230 8.89 15.11 -8.10
CA ALA A 230 8.09 16.32 -8.17
C ALA A 230 6.63 15.92 -8.37
N ALA A 231 5.74 16.42 -7.52
CA ALA A 231 4.32 16.14 -7.64
C ALA A 231 3.50 17.42 -7.46
N TYR A 232 2.45 17.58 -8.26
CA TYR A 232 1.48 18.63 -8.07
C TYR A 232 0.06 18.13 -8.29
N LYS A 233 -0.82 18.59 -7.40
CA LYS A 233 -2.25 18.31 -7.45
C LYS A 233 -3.00 19.66 -7.46
N THR A 234 -4.06 19.74 -8.23
CA THR A 234 -4.96 20.88 -8.21
C THR A 234 -6.39 20.41 -8.32
N GLY A 235 -7.29 21.06 -7.59
CA GLY A 235 -8.70 20.72 -7.60
C GLY A 235 -9.57 21.96 -7.47
N VAL A 236 -10.75 21.86 -8.06
CA VAL A 236 -11.82 22.85 -7.96
C VAL A 236 -13.13 22.12 -7.70
N SER A 237 -13.91 22.56 -6.72
CA SER A 237 -15.25 22.04 -6.50
C SER A 237 -16.25 23.14 -6.13
N ILE A 238 -17.51 22.83 -6.37
CA ILE A 238 -18.67 23.60 -5.88
C ILE A 238 -19.53 22.66 -5.06
N VAL A 239 -20.01 23.14 -3.93
CA VAL A 239 -20.88 22.42 -3.01
C VAL A 239 -22.16 23.23 -2.82
N GLU A 240 -23.29 22.58 -2.97
CA GLU A 240 -24.61 23.20 -2.91
C GLU A 240 -25.60 22.24 -2.24
N ASP A 241 -26.80 22.70 -1.95
CA ASP A 241 -27.89 21.88 -1.34
C ASP A 241 -28.23 20.59 -2.13
N TRP A 242 -27.84 20.51 -3.40
CA TRP A 242 -28.06 19.32 -4.25
C TRP A 242 -26.91 18.32 -4.23
N GLY A 243 -25.79 18.61 -3.56
CA GLY A 243 -24.58 17.81 -3.53
C GLY A 243 -23.35 18.60 -3.97
N TYR A 244 -22.39 17.93 -4.61
CA TYR A 244 -21.16 18.60 -5.08
C TYR A 244 -20.78 18.18 -6.51
N PHE A 245 -19.98 19.01 -7.15
CA PHE A 245 -19.28 18.70 -8.39
C PHE A 245 -17.86 19.24 -8.33
N GLY A 246 -16.88 18.44 -8.72
CA GLY A 246 -15.50 18.87 -8.74
C GLY A 246 -14.68 18.19 -9.83
N VAL A 247 -13.56 18.84 -10.15
CA VAL A 247 -12.55 18.34 -11.07
C VAL A 247 -11.18 18.47 -10.43
N SER A 248 -10.27 17.52 -10.72
CA SER A 248 -8.89 17.60 -10.30
C SER A 248 -7.94 17.18 -11.40
N PHE A 249 -6.71 17.67 -11.29
CA PHE A 249 -5.58 17.23 -12.09
C PHE A 249 -4.40 16.95 -11.17
N LYS A 250 -3.74 15.84 -11.40
CA LYS A 250 -2.52 15.38 -10.73
C LYS A 250 -1.46 15.11 -11.77
N ASN A 251 -0.21 15.53 -11.49
CA ASN A 251 0.96 15.05 -12.20
C ASN A 251 2.03 14.63 -11.19
N ILE A 252 2.68 13.50 -11.45
CA ILE A 252 3.79 12.97 -10.65
C ILE A 252 4.94 12.64 -11.60
N GLU A 253 6.10 13.25 -11.34
CA GLU A 253 7.36 12.96 -12.01
C GLU A 253 8.34 12.35 -10.98
N ASN A 254 8.86 11.16 -11.26
CA ASN A 254 9.93 10.55 -10.47
C ASN A 254 11.14 10.27 -11.36
N VAL A 255 12.34 10.39 -10.79
CA VAL A 255 13.58 9.87 -11.37
C VAL A 255 14.29 9.11 -10.27
N PHE A 256 14.55 7.83 -10.46
CA PHE A 256 15.15 6.98 -9.43
C PHE A 256 16.04 5.91 -10.04
N GLY A 257 17.03 5.44 -9.26
CA GLY A 257 17.82 4.29 -9.61
C GLY A 257 17.12 2.99 -9.21
N ILE A 258 17.42 1.91 -9.91
CA ILE A 258 17.06 0.53 -9.51
C ILE A 258 18.32 -0.07 -8.86
N PRO A 259 18.34 -0.27 -7.52
CA PRO A 259 19.55 -0.62 -6.78
C PRO A 259 20.22 -1.90 -7.26
N PHE A 260 19.41 -2.85 -7.69
CA PHE A 260 19.91 -4.13 -8.18
C PHE A 260 19.25 -4.45 -9.53
N HIS A 261 20.09 -4.60 -10.55
CA HIS A 261 19.63 -4.90 -11.90
C HIS A 261 20.58 -5.90 -12.57
N GLY A 262 20.54 -7.16 -12.14
CA GLY A 262 21.31 -8.25 -12.71
C GLY A 262 22.78 -8.31 -12.26
N GLU A 263 23.44 -9.41 -12.63
CA GLU A 263 24.87 -9.60 -12.39
C GLU A 263 25.70 -8.78 -13.39
N HIS A 264 26.66 -8.02 -12.87
CA HIS A 264 27.66 -7.39 -13.70
C HIS A 264 28.88 -8.33 -13.83
N ASP A 265 29.17 -8.83 -15.05
CA ASP A 265 30.40 -9.58 -15.32
C ASP A 265 31.60 -8.63 -15.13
N GLU A 266 32.54 -8.96 -14.23
CA GLU A 266 33.77 -8.18 -13.98
C GLU A 266 34.54 -7.90 -15.29
N ASN A 267 34.49 -8.76 -16.30
CA ASN A 267 35.10 -8.55 -17.60
C ASN A 267 34.33 -7.51 -18.42
N GLU A 268 33.04 -7.43 -18.31
CA GLU A 268 32.22 -6.40 -18.96
C GLU A 268 32.44 -5.04 -18.30
N ILE A 269 32.46 -4.97 -16.96
CA ILE A 269 32.83 -3.74 -16.23
C ILE A 269 34.24 -3.27 -16.61
N ALA A 270 35.21 -4.17 -16.66
CA ALA A 270 36.59 -3.82 -17.07
C ALA A 270 36.70 -3.32 -18.51
N GLN A 271 35.81 -3.74 -19.39
CA GLN A 271 35.80 -3.37 -20.82
C GLN A 271 34.96 -2.13 -21.12
N TYR A 272 33.77 -1.99 -20.48
CA TYR A 272 32.77 -0.98 -20.82
C TYR A 272 32.48 0.02 -19.70
N GLY A 273 32.94 -0.24 -18.46
CA GLY A 273 32.64 0.55 -17.27
C GLY A 273 31.41 0.06 -16.53
N GLU A 274 31.12 0.70 -15.41
CA GLU A 274 29.91 0.43 -14.61
C GLU A 274 28.64 0.84 -15.36
N GLU A 275 27.57 0.10 -15.15
CA GLU A 275 26.26 0.35 -15.71
C GLU A 275 25.28 0.69 -14.60
N ARG A 276 24.44 1.69 -14.85
CA ARG A 276 23.37 2.12 -13.96
C ARG A 276 22.04 2.09 -14.69
N ILE A 277 21.01 1.54 -14.07
CA ILE A 277 19.65 1.67 -14.55
C ILE A 277 19.00 2.86 -13.86
N GLU A 278 18.50 3.80 -14.63
CA GLU A 278 17.74 4.94 -14.16
C GLU A 278 16.33 4.88 -14.74
N SER A 279 15.35 4.86 -13.85
CA SER A 279 13.93 4.91 -14.21
C SER A 279 13.40 6.33 -14.04
N SER A 280 12.58 6.76 -14.99
CA SER A 280 11.85 8.02 -14.92
C SER A 280 10.37 7.79 -15.18
N THR A 281 9.51 8.27 -14.29
CA THR A 281 8.06 8.25 -14.47
C THR A 281 7.52 9.65 -14.77
N ASP A 282 6.50 9.70 -15.59
CA ASP A 282 5.65 10.87 -15.82
C ASP A 282 4.21 10.39 -15.89
N SER A 283 3.37 10.86 -14.98
CA SER A 283 1.98 10.43 -14.85
C SER A 283 1.05 11.61 -14.71
N ASP A 284 0.09 11.69 -15.61
CA ASP A 284 -1.00 12.66 -15.60
C ASP A 284 -2.31 11.96 -15.26
N THR A 285 -3.05 12.46 -14.27
CA THR A 285 -4.39 11.97 -13.94
C THR A 285 -5.38 13.12 -13.88
N PHE A 286 -6.46 13.01 -14.66
CA PHE A 286 -7.59 13.92 -14.61
C PHE A 286 -8.82 13.23 -14.03
N ASN A 287 -9.44 13.83 -13.00
CA ASN A 287 -10.63 13.28 -12.37
C ASN A 287 -11.81 14.26 -12.43
N ILE A 288 -13.01 13.70 -12.59
CA ILE A 288 -14.29 14.36 -12.34
C ILE A 288 -15.00 13.55 -11.27
N LYS A 289 -15.47 14.21 -10.21
CA LYS A 289 -16.30 13.59 -9.17
C LYS A 289 -17.46 14.46 -8.79
N GLY A 290 -18.55 13.84 -8.43
CA GLY A 290 -19.68 14.57 -7.95
C GLY A 290 -20.71 13.69 -7.29
N SER A 291 -21.64 14.34 -6.62
CA SER A 291 -22.73 13.73 -5.91
C SER A 291 -23.99 14.55 -6.17
N TYR A 292 -25.10 13.89 -6.37
CA TYR A 292 -26.40 14.53 -6.56
C TYR A 292 -27.45 13.89 -5.65
N ASP A 293 -28.00 14.68 -4.71
CA ASP A 293 -29.05 14.29 -3.82
C ASP A 293 -30.41 14.32 -4.54
N ILE A 294 -31.10 13.18 -4.55
CA ILE A 294 -32.36 13.01 -5.25
C ILE A 294 -33.50 12.95 -4.23
N SER A 295 -34.40 13.95 -4.25
CA SER A 295 -35.62 13.91 -3.44
C SER A 295 -36.65 12.93 -4.02
N GLY A 296 -36.23 11.69 -4.27
CA GLY A 296 -37.01 10.68 -4.95
C GLY A 296 -37.56 9.59 -4.02
N ASN A 297 -38.52 8.82 -4.53
CA ASN A 297 -39.08 7.69 -3.77
C ASN A 297 -38.26 6.40 -3.85
N PHE A 298 -37.20 6.35 -4.62
CA PHE A 298 -36.43 5.11 -4.86
C PHE A 298 -34.91 5.29 -4.75
N ILE A 299 -34.34 6.35 -5.27
CA ILE A 299 -32.93 6.70 -5.19
C ILE A 299 -32.81 7.94 -4.29
N ASN A 300 -31.91 7.89 -3.30
CA ASN A 300 -31.65 9.00 -2.40
C ASN A 300 -30.51 9.89 -2.95
N LYS A 301 -29.45 9.28 -3.49
CA LYS A 301 -28.24 9.93 -3.91
C LYS A 301 -27.59 9.19 -5.05
N VAL A 302 -26.94 9.90 -5.94
CA VAL A 302 -26.06 9.36 -6.98
C VAL A 302 -24.70 10.00 -6.82
N ASP A 303 -23.69 9.22 -6.50
CA ASP A 303 -22.30 9.60 -6.63
C ASP A 303 -21.79 9.12 -7.99
N TYR A 304 -21.04 9.96 -8.70
CA TYR A 304 -20.50 9.62 -10.02
C TYR A 304 -19.05 10.05 -10.14
N PHE A 305 -18.30 9.37 -10.98
CA PHE A 305 -16.90 9.65 -11.22
C PHE A 305 -16.48 9.33 -12.66
N TYR A 306 -15.44 10.00 -13.09
CA TYR A 306 -14.65 9.73 -14.29
C TYR A 306 -13.18 9.95 -13.93
N SER A 307 -12.30 9.08 -14.41
CA SER A 307 -10.85 9.20 -14.29
C SER A 307 -10.21 8.89 -15.64
N ASP A 308 -9.22 9.67 -16.01
CA ASP A 308 -8.39 9.51 -17.19
C ASP A 308 -6.94 9.62 -16.75
N THR A 309 -6.14 8.58 -17.01
CA THR A 309 -4.74 8.46 -16.60
C THR A 309 -3.88 8.15 -17.81
N ASP A 310 -2.82 8.94 -17.99
CA ASP A 310 -1.72 8.73 -18.94
C ASP A 310 -0.44 8.55 -18.12
N TYR A 311 0.08 7.32 -18.08
CA TYR A 311 1.26 6.95 -17.30
C TYR A 311 2.36 6.41 -18.18
N SER A 312 3.57 6.93 -18.00
CA SER A 312 4.78 6.44 -18.66
C SER A 312 5.92 6.25 -17.67
N LEU A 313 6.62 5.12 -17.76
CA LEU A 313 7.88 4.85 -17.08
C LEU A 313 8.93 4.49 -18.14
N ILE A 314 10.09 5.14 -18.09
CA ILE A 314 11.22 4.87 -18.98
C ILE A 314 12.38 4.35 -18.14
N GLU A 315 12.81 3.15 -18.41
CA GLU A 315 14.07 2.59 -17.92
C GLU A 315 15.16 2.82 -18.93
N ALA A 316 16.28 3.40 -18.48
CA ALA A 316 17.40 3.75 -19.31
C ALA A 316 18.71 3.21 -18.74
N HIS A 317 19.50 2.55 -19.59
CA HIS A 317 20.85 2.12 -19.26
C HIS A 317 21.83 3.27 -19.43
N ILE A 318 22.56 3.61 -18.37
CA ILE A 318 23.51 4.70 -18.31
C ILE A 318 24.92 4.14 -18.02
N GLY A 319 25.85 4.32 -18.95
CA GLY A 319 27.17 3.69 -18.87
C GLY A 319 27.12 2.23 -19.32
N GLY A 320 28.20 1.50 -19.06
CA GLY A 320 28.29 0.08 -19.37
C GLY A 320 28.18 -0.28 -20.86
N LYS A 321 27.86 -1.54 -21.11
CA LYS A 321 27.72 -2.14 -22.45
C LYS A 321 26.44 -1.69 -23.16
N HIS A 322 25.37 -1.55 -22.42
CA HIS A 322 24.03 -1.25 -22.93
C HIS A 322 23.71 0.26 -22.91
N ASN A 323 24.71 1.11 -22.72
CA ASN A 323 24.57 2.56 -22.61
C ASN A 323 23.69 3.17 -23.71
N GLY A 324 22.57 3.75 -23.31
CA GLY A 324 21.59 4.41 -24.18
C GLY A 324 20.42 3.52 -24.62
N GLU A 325 20.41 2.25 -24.26
CA GLU A 325 19.23 1.39 -24.41
C GLU A 325 18.12 1.89 -23.50
N LYS A 326 16.87 1.74 -23.94
CA LYS A 326 15.69 2.22 -23.23
C LYS A 326 14.50 1.29 -23.42
N THR A 327 13.77 1.09 -22.33
CA THR A 327 12.47 0.43 -22.37
C THR A 327 11.41 1.36 -21.77
N THR A 328 10.31 1.54 -22.49
CA THR A 328 9.19 2.39 -22.06
C THR A 328 8.01 1.50 -21.71
N PHE A 329 7.51 1.66 -20.50
CA PHE A 329 6.28 1.06 -19.99
C PHE A 329 5.20 2.14 -19.98
N SER A 330 4.04 1.87 -20.55
CA SER A 330 2.92 2.82 -20.57
C SER A 330 1.65 2.15 -20.07
N ASN A 331 0.81 2.93 -19.42
CA ASN A 331 -0.53 2.54 -19.04
C ASN A 331 -1.49 3.71 -19.25
N ASP A 332 -2.31 3.64 -20.30
CA ASP A 332 -3.35 4.60 -20.62
C ASP A 332 -4.69 4.01 -20.18
N ALA A 333 -5.42 4.68 -19.30
CA ALA A 333 -6.64 4.12 -18.74
C ALA A 333 -7.75 5.17 -18.55
N GLU A 334 -8.95 4.82 -19.00
CA GLU A 334 -10.18 5.58 -18.75
C GLU A 334 -11.13 4.74 -17.86
N GLU A 335 -11.61 5.34 -16.78
CA GLU A 335 -12.58 4.69 -15.88
C GLU A 335 -13.75 5.63 -15.60
N PHE A 336 -14.97 5.11 -15.66
CA PHE A 336 -16.15 5.85 -15.23
C PHE A 336 -17.11 4.95 -14.44
N GLY A 337 -17.91 5.57 -13.57
CA GLY A 337 -18.89 4.81 -12.82
C GLY A 337 -19.85 5.68 -12.02
N ALA A 338 -20.79 4.99 -11.38
CA ALA A 338 -21.76 5.61 -10.49
C ALA A 338 -22.13 4.66 -9.33
N ILE A 339 -22.44 5.29 -8.20
CA ILE A 339 -22.95 4.62 -7.00
C ILE A 339 -24.33 5.20 -6.70
N LEU A 340 -25.32 4.33 -6.65
CA LEU A 340 -26.70 4.67 -6.35
C LEU A 340 -26.99 4.33 -4.89
N ASP A 341 -27.30 5.31 -4.08
CA ASP A 341 -27.84 5.10 -2.73
C ASP A 341 -29.34 4.89 -2.82
N ILE A 342 -29.77 3.69 -2.45
CA ILE A 342 -31.18 3.27 -2.37
C ILE A 342 -31.56 2.86 -0.95
N SER A 343 -30.82 3.33 0.04
CA SER A 343 -31.00 3.05 1.47
C SER A 343 -32.40 3.45 1.97
N ARG A 344 -32.96 2.66 2.90
CA ARG A 344 -34.31 2.90 3.44
C ARG A 344 -34.42 2.44 4.88
N ASN A 345 -34.96 3.31 5.73
CA ASN A 345 -35.09 3.07 7.15
C ASN A 345 -33.73 2.64 7.74
N ASP A 346 -33.67 1.48 8.36
CA ASP A 346 -32.46 0.92 8.97
C ASP A 346 -31.65 0.02 7.99
N LEU A 347 -31.95 0.09 6.69
CA LEU A 347 -31.24 -0.65 5.65
C LEU A 347 -30.37 0.29 4.84
N THR A 348 -29.07 0.12 4.92
CA THR A 348 -28.10 0.75 3.99
C THR A 348 -28.01 -0.10 2.73
N GLN A 349 -28.32 0.48 1.58
CA GLN A 349 -28.28 -0.24 0.32
C GLN A 349 -27.62 0.61 -0.76
N LYS A 350 -26.65 0.04 -1.46
CA LYS A 350 -25.94 0.72 -2.55
C LYS A 350 -25.75 -0.20 -3.76
N ILE A 351 -25.87 0.38 -4.94
CA ILE A 351 -25.53 -0.28 -6.21
C ILE A 351 -24.38 0.50 -6.82
N VAL A 352 -23.34 -0.19 -7.23
CA VAL A 352 -22.22 0.38 -7.99
C VAL A 352 -22.21 -0.19 -9.40
N VAL A 353 -21.95 0.67 -10.38
CA VAL A 353 -21.65 0.28 -11.77
C VAL A 353 -20.34 0.96 -12.17
N ARG A 354 -19.46 0.22 -12.84
CA ARG A 354 -18.17 0.74 -13.35
C ARG A 354 -17.89 0.17 -14.72
N SER A 355 -17.19 0.95 -15.52
CA SER A 355 -16.58 0.53 -16.78
C SER A 355 -15.18 1.11 -16.86
N MET A 356 -14.24 0.33 -17.40
CA MET A 356 -12.83 0.71 -17.53
C MET A 356 -12.29 0.15 -18.85
N ASP A 357 -11.56 1.02 -19.54
CA ASP A 357 -10.73 0.69 -20.72
C ASP A 357 -9.26 1.00 -20.37
N GLU A 358 -8.36 0.07 -20.62
CA GLU A 358 -6.93 0.18 -20.28
C GLU A 358 -6.07 -0.38 -21.42
N ASP A 359 -5.03 0.36 -21.78
CA ASP A 359 -4.05 -0.03 -22.80
C ASP A 359 -2.66 -0.03 -22.16
N THR A 360 -2.09 -1.22 -21.95
CA THR A 360 -0.76 -1.40 -21.35
C THR A 360 0.24 -1.82 -22.39
N SER A 361 1.36 -1.10 -22.51
CA SER A 361 2.42 -1.43 -23.48
C SER A 361 3.81 -1.40 -22.90
N ILE A 362 4.71 -2.23 -23.46
CA ILE A 362 6.14 -2.24 -23.16
C ILE A 362 6.87 -2.17 -24.49
N LEU A 363 7.64 -1.09 -24.69
CA LEU A 363 8.33 -0.82 -25.96
C LEU A 363 9.80 -0.54 -25.70
N GLY A 364 10.70 -1.25 -26.33
CA GLY A 364 12.14 -1.05 -26.21
C GLY A 364 12.94 -2.33 -26.38
N GLU A 365 14.22 -2.26 -25.99
CA GLU A 365 15.16 -3.37 -26.14
C GLU A 365 14.80 -4.54 -25.20
N GLU A 366 14.29 -4.24 -24.01
CA GLU A 366 13.89 -5.22 -22.98
C GLU A 366 12.38 -5.43 -22.91
N ALA A 367 11.65 -5.20 -24.01
CA ALA A 367 10.22 -5.44 -24.05
C ALA A 367 9.89 -6.92 -23.86
N PHE A 368 9.25 -7.29 -22.77
CA PHE A 368 8.94 -8.67 -22.40
C PHE A 368 7.43 -9.01 -22.50
N MET A 369 6.62 -8.09 -22.97
CA MET A 369 5.18 -8.30 -23.19
C MET A 369 4.72 -7.44 -24.38
N GLU A 370 3.89 -8.04 -25.25
CA GLU A 370 3.20 -7.29 -26.29
C GLU A 370 2.09 -6.41 -25.69
N ASN A 371 1.65 -5.40 -26.45
CA ASN A 371 0.54 -4.53 -26.02
C ASN A 371 -0.68 -5.35 -25.57
N VAL A 372 -1.29 -4.97 -24.44
CA VAL A 372 -2.49 -5.58 -23.87
C VAL A 372 -3.59 -4.54 -23.75
N GLN A 373 -4.70 -4.79 -24.42
CA GLN A 373 -5.94 -4.04 -24.25
C GLN A 373 -6.84 -4.77 -23.26
N SER A 374 -7.29 -4.06 -22.22
CA SER A 374 -8.17 -4.59 -21.19
C SER A 374 -9.45 -3.77 -21.12
N GLU A 375 -10.60 -4.43 -21.13
CA GLU A 375 -11.92 -3.82 -20.91
C GLU A 375 -12.53 -4.50 -19.66
N GLU A 376 -13.03 -3.71 -18.71
CA GLU A 376 -13.68 -4.24 -17.50
C GLU A 376 -15.06 -3.60 -17.32
N GLU A 377 -16.10 -4.41 -17.14
CA GLU A 377 -17.42 -3.96 -16.76
C GLU A 377 -17.86 -4.62 -15.47
N SER A 378 -18.45 -3.86 -14.55
CA SER A 378 -18.82 -4.37 -13.25
C SER A 378 -20.14 -3.80 -12.73
N ILE A 379 -20.82 -4.66 -11.97
CA ILE A 379 -21.98 -4.30 -11.16
C ILE A 379 -21.83 -4.91 -9.77
N GLY A 380 -22.00 -4.07 -8.74
CA GLY A 380 -21.98 -4.50 -7.33
C GLY A 380 -23.23 -4.05 -6.59
N TYR A 381 -23.58 -4.79 -5.55
CA TYR A 381 -24.65 -4.45 -4.61
C TYR A 381 -24.17 -4.70 -3.20
N TYR A 382 -24.50 -3.77 -2.30
CA TYR A 382 -24.27 -3.87 -0.88
C TYR A 382 -25.56 -3.66 -0.11
N LEU A 383 -25.73 -4.43 0.97
CA LEU A 383 -26.80 -4.35 1.96
C LEU A 383 -26.20 -4.40 3.36
N GLY A 384 -26.44 -3.36 4.17
CA GLY A 384 -26.19 -3.32 5.61
C GLY A 384 -27.52 -3.23 6.36
N ALA A 385 -27.68 -3.99 7.43
CA ALA A 385 -28.89 -4.01 8.25
C ALA A 385 -28.58 -4.19 9.74
N LYS A 386 -29.02 -3.25 10.58
CA LYS A 386 -28.96 -3.39 12.04
C LYS A 386 -30.29 -3.91 12.60
N ILE A 387 -30.26 -5.05 13.30
CA ILE A 387 -31.41 -5.71 13.86
C ILE A 387 -31.14 -6.00 15.35
N SER A 388 -31.56 -5.10 16.25
CA SER A 388 -31.23 -5.14 17.67
C SER A 388 -29.69 -5.13 17.87
N ASP A 389 -29.13 -6.12 18.53
CA ASP A 389 -27.72 -6.27 18.83
C ASP A 389 -26.93 -6.98 17.70
N PHE A 390 -27.61 -7.27 16.58
CA PHE A 390 -27.01 -7.88 15.39
C PHE A 390 -26.89 -6.87 14.26
N HIS A 391 -25.75 -6.87 13.62
CA HIS A 391 -25.54 -6.21 12.35
C HIS A 391 -25.21 -7.24 11.27
N LEU A 392 -25.79 -7.08 10.10
CA LEU A 392 -25.62 -7.94 8.94
C LEU A 392 -25.17 -7.11 7.76
N ASP A 393 -24.05 -7.49 7.16
CA ASP A 393 -23.53 -6.93 5.92
C ASP A 393 -23.50 -7.98 4.82
N PHE A 394 -23.94 -7.62 3.65
CA PHE A 394 -23.87 -8.45 2.47
C PHE A 394 -23.38 -7.64 1.27
N GLY A 395 -22.36 -8.14 0.61
CA GLY A 395 -21.87 -7.61 -0.67
C GLY A 395 -21.87 -8.68 -1.73
N ILE A 396 -22.26 -8.32 -2.94
CA ILE A 396 -22.11 -9.15 -4.14
C ILE A 396 -21.66 -8.27 -5.30
N ARG A 397 -20.74 -8.79 -6.10
CA ARG A 397 -20.23 -8.12 -7.31
C ARG A 397 -20.04 -9.11 -8.43
N ARG A 398 -20.39 -8.70 -9.65
CA ARG A 398 -20.06 -9.40 -10.89
C ARG A 398 -19.20 -8.51 -11.74
N ASP A 399 -18.15 -9.09 -12.30
CA ASP A 399 -17.20 -8.45 -13.19
C ASP A 399 -17.07 -9.26 -14.49
N GLU A 400 -17.02 -8.55 -15.60
CA GLU A 400 -16.70 -9.09 -16.93
C GLU A 400 -15.40 -8.40 -17.38
N VAL A 401 -14.36 -9.20 -17.63
CA VAL A 401 -13.02 -8.73 -17.96
C VAL A 401 -12.60 -9.34 -19.27
N ASN A 402 -12.36 -8.52 -20.28
CA ASN A 402 -11.81 -8.93 -21.56
C ASN A 402 -10.35 -8.45 -21.68
N ARG A 403 -9.43 -9.33 -22.12
CA ARG A 403 -8.03 -8.99 -22.39
C ARG A 403 -7.60 -9.47 -23.76
N LYS A 404 -7.08 -8.55 -24.58
CA LYS A 404 -6.61 -8.79 -25.94
C LYS A 404 -5.11 -8.52 -26.05
N SER A 405 -4.35 -9.51 -26.51
CA SER A 405 -2.91 -9.38 -26.76
C SER A 405 -2.39 -10.45 -27.71
N LYS A 406 -1.09 -10.45 -27.95
CA LYS A 406 -0.37 -11.53 -28.61
C LYS A 406 0.58 -12.20 -27.63
N PHE A 407 0.64 -13.52 -27.70
CA PHE A 407 1.60 -14.33 -26.97
C PHE A 407 2.23 -15.33 -27.94
N ASN A 408 3.56 -15.34 -28.07
CA ASN A 408 4.28 -16.16 -29.06
C ASN A 408 3.73 -16.01 -30.49
N ASN A 409 3.50 -14.77 -30.94
CA ASN A 409 2.91 -14.43 -32.25
C ASN A 409 1.47 -14.95 -32.48
N THR A 410 0.81 -15.48 -31.48
CA THR A 410 -0.59 -15.92 -31.53
C THR A 410 -1.46 -14.86 -30.86
N ALA A 411 -2.50 -14.39 -31.55
CA ALA A 411 -3.46 -13.44 -30.96
C ALA A 411 -4.42 -14.19 -30.03
N TYR A 412 -4.65 -13.57 -28.89
CA TYR A 412 -5.59 -14.01 -27.86
C TYR A 412 -6.62 -12.91 -27.60
N ASP A 413 -7.84 -13.34 -27.33
CA ASP A 413 -8.98 -12.53 -26.89
C ASP A 413 -9.65 -13.34 -25.79
N ILE A 414 -9.42 -12.94 -24.53
CA ILE A 414 -9.75 -13.75 -23.35
C ILE A 414 -10.83 -13.04 -22.55
N ASP A 415 -12.02 -13.62 -22.53
CA ASP A 415 -13.11 -13.19 -21.66
C ASP A 415 -13.08 -13.98 -20.35
N THR A 416 -13.18 -13.25 -19.23
CA THR A 416 -13.24 -13.83 -17.89
C THR A 416 -14.38 -13.21 -17.12
N ASP A 417 -15.32 -14.04 -16.72
CA ASP A 417 -16.42 -13.67 -15.81
C ASP A 417 -16.04 -14.04 -14.38
N SER A 418 -16.29 -13.15 -13.43
CA SER A 418 -16.13 -13.43 -12.00
C SER A 418 -17.31 -12.96 -11.18
N THR A 419 -17.61 -13.66 -10.09
CA THR A 419 -18.67 -13.28 -9.17
C THR A 419 -18.19 -13.45 -7.73
N SER A 420 -18.02 -12.34 -7.05
CA SER A 420 -17.59 -12.28 -5.68
C SER A 420 -18.74 -11.96 -4.74
N PHE A 421 -18.79 -12.60 -3.57
CA PHE A 421 -19.74 -12.25 -2.51
C PHE A 421 -19.08 -12.34 -1.15
N VAL A 422 -19.50 -11.47 -0.22
CA VAL A 422 -19.06 -11.47 1.18
C VAL A 422 -20.27 -11.25 2.08
N LEU A 423 -20.30 -11.96 3.20
CA LEU A 423 -21.33 -11.89 4.23
C LEU A 423 -20.66 -11.64 5.59
N GLY A 424 -21.01 -10.54 6.24
CA GLY A 424 -20.56 -10.14 7.57
C GLY A 424 -21.69 -10.26 8.59
N PHE A 425 -21.34 -10.74 9.77
CA PHE A 425 -22.21 -10.78 10.94
C PHE A 425 -21.47 -10.17 12.12
N CYS A 426 -22.03 -9.15 12.74
CA CYS A 426 -21.57 -8.64 14.02
C CYS A 426 -22.62 -8.87 15.09
N TYR A 427 -22.17 -9.25 16.26
CA TYR A 427 -22.98 -9.38 17.45
C TYR A 427 -22.41 -8.56 18.58
N GLU A 428 -23.13 -7.49 18.97
CA GLU A 428 -22.79 -6.67 20.12
C GLU A 428 -23.02 -7.50 21.40
N LEU A 429 -21.94 -8.04 21.99
CA LEU A 429 -22.01 -8.84 23.24
C LEU A 429 -22.44 -7.97 24.43
N ASN A 430 -21.99 -6.73 24.43
CA ASN A 430 -22.29 -5.68 25.40
C ASN A 430 -21.82 -4.32 24.85
N SER A 431 -21.97 -3.23 25.62
CA SER A 431 -21.61 -1.87 25.20
C SER A 431 -20.12 -1.62 24.92
N PHE A 432 -19.24 -2.58 25.19
CA PHE A 432 -17.79 -2.44 25.03
C PHE A 432 -17.15 -3.64 24.32
N SER A 433 -17.92 -4.57 23.77
CA SER A 433 -17.34 -5.67 23.00
C SER A 433 -18.32 -6.27 22.00
N ASP A 434 -17.78 -6.71 20.89
CA ASP A 434 -18.46 -7.35 19.78
C ASP A 434 -17.71 -8.58 19.26
N LEU A 435 -18.44 -9.43 18.56
CA LEU A 435 -17.95 -10.62 17.89
C LEU A 435 -18.34 -10.53 16.42
N ASN A 436 -17.36 -10.57 15.52
CA ASN A 436 -17.55 -10.48 14.08
C ASN A 436 -17.20 -11.79 13.40
N LEU A 437 -18.04 -12.23 12.47
CA LEU A 437 -17.81 -13.35 11.58
C LEU A 437 -17.98 -12.89 10.14
N THR A 438 -16.93 -12.98 9.33
CA THR A 438 -17.00 -12.70 7.90
C THR A 438 -16.76 -13.97 7.09
N LEU A 439 -17.63 -14.20 6.10
CA LEU A 439 -17.56 -15.30 5.16
C LEU A 439 -17.50 -14.74 3.74
N GLY A 440 -16.45 -15.05 2.99
CA GLY A 440 -16.25 -14.54 1.65
C GLY A 440 -16.00 -15.63 0.61
N SER A 441 -16.46 -15.38 -0.62
CA SER A 441 -16.01 -16.07 -1.81
C SER A 441 -15.67 -15.01 -2.85
N LEU A 442 -14.39 -14.85 -3.14
CA LEU A 442 -13.85 -13.79 -4.00
C LEU A 442 -13.18 -14.42 -5.20
N GLU A 443 -13.42 -13.86 -6.39
CA GLU A 443 -12.80 -14.30 -7.62
C GLU A 443 -11.93 -13.18 -8.22
N ARG A 444 -10.77 -13.55 -8.78
CA ARG A 444 -9.85 -12.65 -9.46
C ARG A 444 -9.47 -13.20 -10.83
N ALA A 445 -9.73 -12.44 -11.89
CA ALA A 445 -9.21 -12.72 -13.22
C ALA A 445 -7.66 -12.63 -13.24
N PRO A 446 -6.95 -13.46 -14.01
CA PRO A 446 -5.51 -13.35 -14.21
C PRO A 446 -5.13 -11.98 -14.77
N SER A 447 -4.03 -11.39 -14.30
CA SER A 447 -3.52 -10.11 -14.79
C SER A 447 -2.90 -10.24 -16.18
N SER A 448 -2.66 -9.11 -16.85
CA SER A 448 -2.01 -9.04 -18.16
C SER A 448 -0.64 -9.72 -18.16
N VAL A 449 0.16 -9.48 -17.10
CA VAL A 449 1.48 -10.06 -16.89
C VAL A 449 1.40 -11.59 -16.74
N GLU A 450 0.50 -12.07 -15.89
CA GLU A 450 0.30 -13.51 -15.67
C GLU A 450 -0.08 -14.27 -16.95
N LEU A 451 -0.80 -13.59 -17.85
CA LEU A 451 -1.24 -14.19 -19.11
C LEU A 451 -0.20 -14.08 -20.24
N PHE A 452 0.45 -12.91 -20.39
CA PHE A 452 1.12 -12.58 -21.65
C PHE A 452 2.60 -12.23 -21.54
N MET A 453 3.20 -12.22 -20.33
CA MET A 453 4.62 -11.98 -20.16
C MET A 453 5.45 -13.04 -20.90
N ASN A 454 6.50 -12.63 -21.62
CA ASN A 454 7.36 -13.57 -22.37
C ASN A 454 8.70 -12.91 -22.71
N GLY A 455 9.58 -12.76 -21.71
CA GLY A 455 10.87 -12.16 -21.93
C GLY A 455 11.73 -12.06 -20.67
N ALA A 456 12.91 -11.51 -20.86
CA ALA A 456 13.86 -11.23 -19.79
C ALA A 456 13.35 -10.09 -18.91
N HIS A 457 13.31 -10.32 -17.60
CA HIS A 457 13.05 -9.33 -16.59
C HIS A 457 14.25 -9.28 -15.66
N ALA A 458 15.18 -8.39 -15.99
CA ALA A 458 16.52 -8.35 -15.39
C ALA A 458 16.45 -8.02 -13.89
N ALA A 459 15.59 -7.11 -13.47
CA ALA A 459 15.40 -6.72 -12.07
C ALA A 459 15.06 -7.90 -11.13
N VAL A 460 14.40 -8.94 -11.63
CA VAL A 460 14.10 -10.17 -10.86
C VAL A 460 14.94 -11.37 -11.30
N GLN A 461 15.91 -11.17 -12.19
CA GLN A 461 16.83 -12.18 -12.73
C GLN A 461 16.14 -13.43 -13.28
N ARG A 462 15.05 -13.25 -14.03
CA ARG A 462 14.31 -14.35 -14.65
C ARG A 462 13.87 -14.00 -16.07
N PHE A 463 13.87 -15.04 -16.91
CA PHE A 463 13.07 -15.02 -18.14
C PHE A 463 11.67 -15.51 -17.76
N GLU A 464 10.71 -14.61 -17.70
CA GLU A 464 9.37 -14.91 -17.23
C GLU A 464 8.42 -15.24 -18.39
N VAL A 465 7.60 -16.28 -18.19
CA VAL A 465 6.69 -16.79 -19.22
C VAL A 465 5.28 -16.89 -18.64
N GLY A 466 4.39 -16.08 -19.18
CA GLY A 466 2.96 -16.09 -18.88
C GLY A 466 2.24 -17.31 -19.44
N ASN A 467 0.97 -17.45 -19.10
CA ASN A 467 0.16 -18.57 -19.57
C ASN A 467 -1.27 -18.11 -19.89
N PRO A 468 -1.61 -18.00 -21.20
CA PRO A 468 -2.96 -17.59 -21.65
C PRO A 468 -4.10 -18.55 -21.26
N ASN A 469 -3.80 -19.70 -20.65
CA ASN A 469 -4.80 -20.69 -20.22
C ASN A 469 -5.07 -20.65 -18.70
N LEU A 470 -4.54 -19.67 -17.99
CA LEU A 470 -4.84 -19.51 -16.56
C LEU A 470 -6.33 -19.26 -16.35
N LYS A 471 -6.84 -19.78 -15.24
CA LYS A 471 -8.21 -19.56 -14.77
C LYS A 471 -8.21 -18.50 -13.70
N SER A 472 -9.39 -17.97 -13.36
CA SER A 472 -9.56 -17.13 -12.17
C SER A 472 -9.06 -17.83 -10.92
N GLU A 473 -8.45 -17.06 -10.02
CA GLU A 473 -8.28 -17.47 -8.63
C GLU A 473 -9.63 -17.37 -7.92
N GLU A 474 -9.96 -18.37 -7.11
CA GLU A 474 -11.17 -18.42 -6.30
C GLU A 474 -10.77 -18.55 -4.83
N SER A 475 -10.99 -17.50 -4.03
CA SER A 475 -10.63 -17.40 -2.63
C SER A 475 -11.86 -17.56 -1.75
N ARG A 476 -11.83 -18.48 -0.79
CA ARG A 476 -12.86 -18.69 0.23
C ARG A 476 -12.33 -18.32 1.59
N ASN A 477 -12.85 -17.25 2.16
CA ASN A 477 -12.34 -16.63 3.37
C ASN A 477 -13.30 -16.84 4.54
N ILE A 478 -12.74 -17.15 5.70
CA ILE A 478 -13.43 -17.14 6.99
C ILE A 478 -12.60 -16.28 7.93
N ASP A 479 -13.19 -15.23 8.49
CA ASP A 479 -12.61 -14.36 9.51
C ASP A 479 -13.47 -14.36 10.75
N LEU A 480 -12.87 -14.52 11.92
CA LEU A 480 -13.51 -14.44 13.22
C LEU A 480 -12.74 -13.44 14.10
N SER A 481 -13.39 -12.32 14.42
CA SER A 481 -12.80 -11.27 15.24
C SER A 481 -13.57 -11.07 16.53
N TYR A 482 -12.87 -10.85 17.62
CA TYR A 482 -13.38 -10.34 18.87
C TYR A 482 -12.75 -8.98 19.15
N ASN A 483 -13.57 -7.94 19.20
CA ASN A 483 -13.15 -6.58 19.53
C ASN A 483 -13.65 -6.22 20.93
N PHE A 484 -12.87 -5.46 21.65
CA PHE A 484 -13.30 -4.88 22.91
C PHE A 484 -12.65 -3.49 23.08
N ASP A 485 -13.43 -2.58 23.61
CA ASP A 485 -13.04 -1.23 23.99
C ASP A 485 -13.83 -0.80 25.21
N ASN A 486 -13.19 -0.86 26.35
CA ASN A 486 -13.73 -0.30 27.58
C ASN A 486 -12.87 0.93 27.97
N GLU A 487 -13.28 1.67 28.98
CA GLU A 487 -12.60 2.92 29.40
C GLU A 487 -11.11 2.74 29.74
N VAL A 488 -10.62 1.50 29.89
CA VAL A 488 -9.24 1.20 30.36
C VAL A 488 -8.43 0.49 29.28
N PHE A 489 -9.01 -0.52 28.66
CA PHE A 489 -8.34 -1.40 27.71
C PHE A 489 -9.11 -1.51 26.42
N TYR A 490 -8.39 -1.60 25.32
CA TYR A 490 -8.93 -1.91 24.01
C TYR A 490 -8.12 -2.99 23.32
N GLY A 491 -8.69 -3.63 22.32
CA GLY A 491 -7.96 -4.57 21.51
C GLY A 491 -8.82 -5.40 20.58
N THR A 492 -8.14 -6.12 19.74
CA THR A 492 -8.74 -7.06 18.80
C THR A 492 -8.00 -8.39 18.83
N ILE A 493 -8.74 -9.47 18.64
CA ILE A 493 -8.21 -10.80 18.39
C ILE A 493 -8.89 -11.31 17.13
N ASN A 494 -8.12 -11.54 16.09
CA ASN A 494 -8.63 -12.02 14.82
C ASN A 494 -7.97 -13.32 14.41
N PHE A 495 -8.77 -14.30 13.97
CA PHE A 495 -8.31 -15.54 13.33
C PHE A 495 -8.91 -15.62 11.94
N TYR A 496 -8.12 -16.00 10.96
CA TYR A 496 -8.58 -16.13 9.59
C TYR A 496 -8.02 -17.35 8.89
N GLN A 497 -8.81 -17.85 7.94
CA GLN A 497 -8.41 -18.87 6.98
C GLN A 497 -8.85 -18.43 5.59
N ASN A 498 -8.00 -18.67 4.62
CA ASN A 498 -8.25 -18.38 3.21
C ASN A 498 -7.81 -19.55 2.33
N ASP A 499 -8.78 -20.29 1.79
CA ASP A 499 -8.54 -21.35 0.81
C ASP A 499 -8.61 -20.75 -0.59
N VAL A 500 -7.53 -20.85 -1.38
CA VAL A 500 -7.46 -20.29 -2.73
C VAL A 500 -7.31 -21.41 -3.75
N ASP A 501 -8.36 -21.65 -4.54
CA ASP A 501 -8.29 -22.53 -5.68
C ASP A 501 -7.60 -21.79 -6.85
N ASN A 502 -6.75 -22.50 -7.60
CA ASN A 502 -6.01 -21.95 -8.74
C ASN A 502 -5.06 -20.76 -8.39
N TYR A 503 -4.45 -20.74 -7.21
CA TYR A 503 -3.49 -19.70 -6.83
C TYR A 503 -2.38 -19.56 -7.88
N ILE A 504 -2.21 -18.37 -8.46
CA ILE A 504 -1.24 -18.09 -9.53
C ILE A 504 0.11 -17.71 -8.92
N TYR A 505 1.16 -18.40 -9.32
CA TYR A 505 2.52 -18.11 -8.85
C TYR A 505 3.56 -18.47 -9.91
N ARG A 506 4.80 -18.07 -9.69
CA ARG A 506 5.93 -18.37 -10.59
C ARG A 506 6.71 -19.58 -10.08
N VAL A 507 7.13 -20.45 -11.01
CA VAL A 507 7.97 -21.61 -10.72
C VAL A 507 9.14 -21.67 -11.70
N ASP A 508 10.36 -21.90 -11.18
CA ASP A 508 11.55 -22.15 -12.00
C ASP A 508 11.42 -23.49 -12.73
N THR A 509 11.63 -23.47 -14.04
CA THR A 509 11.59 -24.68 -14.86
C THR A 509 12.86 -25.54 -14.74
N GLY A 510 13.90 -25.02 -14.14
CA GLY A 510 15.25 -25.60 -14.14
C GLY A 510 16.01 -25.44 -15.47
N GLN A 511 15.44 -24.68 -16.41
CA GLN A 511 16.05 -24.35 -17.69
C GLN A 511 16.54 -22.92 -17.68
N THR A 512 17.53 -22.62 -18.54
CA THR A 512 18.06 -21.28 -18.76
C THR A 512 17.70 -20.86 -20.19
N ASP A 513 17.37 -19.60 -20.41
CA ASP A 513 17.19 -19.07 -21.74
C ASP A 513 18.54 -18.97 -22.45
N THR A 514 18.75 -19.89 -23.37
CA THR A 514 19.97 -19.97 -24.21
C THR A 514 19.61 -19.96 -25.69
N ALA A 515 18.34 -19.65 -26.02
CA ALA A 515 17.82 -19.68 -27.38
C ALA A 515 17.83 -18.30 -28.03
N GLY A 516 17.89 -18.26 -29.36
CA GLY A 516 17.82 -17.02 -30.13
C GLY A 516 19.18 -16.46 -30.55
N SER A 517 19.19 -15.25 -31.08
CA SER A 517 20.40 -14.53 -31.50
C SER A 517 21.11 -13.83 -30.33
N GLU A 518 20.35 -13.45 -29.31
CA GLU A 518 20.79 -12.78 -28.09
C GLU A 518 20.05 -13.41 -26.90
N PRO A 519 20.56 -14.55 -26.35
CA PRO A 519 19.94 -15.19 -25.20
C PRO A 519 20.22 -14.37 -23.93
N SER A 520 19.20 -14.27 -23.07
CA SER A 520 19.35 -13.54 -21.80
C SER A 520 20.24 -14.27 -20.77
N ASN A 521 20.43 -15.57 -20.93
CA ASN A 521 21.10 -16.47 -19.98
C ASN A 521 20.41 -16.54 -18.58
N LEU A 522 19.22 -16.00 -18.45
CA LEU A 522 18.42 -16.02 -17.22
C LEU A 522 17.69 -17.36 -17.05
N LYS A 523 17.42 -17.74 -15.81
CA LYS A 523 16.58 -18.91 -15.48
C LYS A 523 15.14 -18.65 -15.94
N ILE A 524 14.51 -19.65 -16.55
CA ILE A 524 13.14 -19.53 -17.04
C ILE A 524 12.17 -19.84 -15.90
N ALA A 525 11.26 -18.91 -15.62
CA ALA A 525 10.18 -19.03 -14.66
C ALA A 525 8.82 -18.94 -15.37
N ASN A 526 7.94 -19.90 -15.13
CA ASN A 526 6.60 -19.94 -15.72
C ASN A 526 5.53 -19.56 -14.70
N PHE A 527 4.50 -18.84 -15.14
CA PHE A 527 3.29 -18.67 -14.37
C PHE A 527 2.44 -19.94 -14.42
N VAL A 528 2.12 -20.47 -13.27
CA VAL A 528 1.36 -21.71 -13.06
C VAL A 528 0.31 -21.53 -11.98
N GLN A 529 -0.59 -22.51 -11.85
CA GLN A 529 -1.65 -22.50 -10.83
C GLN A 529 -1.58 -23.73 -9.95
N LYS A 530 -1.89 -23.55 -8.66
CA LYS A 530 -1.98 -24.61 -7.67
C LYS A 530 -2.87 -24.17 -6.52
N ASP A 531 -3.65 -25.08 -5.96
CA ASP A 531 -4.49 -24.74 -4.82
C ASP A 531 -3.61 -24.48 -3.57
N ALA A 532 -4.00 -23.49 -2.78
CA ALA A 532 -3.25 -22.96 -1.66
C ALA A 532 -4.17 -22.68 -0.47
N GLU A 533 -3.60 -22.72 0.73
CA GLU A 533 -4.24 -22.38 2.01
C GLU A 533 -3.37 -21.37 2.75
N LEU A 534 -4.00 -20.32 3.26
CA LEU A 534 -3.36 -19.30 4.09
C LEU A 534 -4.13 -19.20 5.42
N ASP A 535 -3.45 -19.47 6.52
CA ASP A 535 -3.98 -19.38 7.87
C ASP A 535 -3.23 -18.33 8.67
N GLY A 536 -3.92 -17.62 9.55
CA GLY A 536 -3.23 -16.63 10.37
C GLY A 536 -4.04 -16.09 11.52
N TYR A 537 -3.36 -15.28 12.31
CA TYR A 537 -3.98 -14.53 13.39
C TYR A 537 -3.36 -13.13 13.54
N GLU A 538 -4.17 -12.22 14.04
CA GLU A 538 -3.81 -10.85 14.38
C GLU A 538 -4.33 -10.58 15.81
N ILE A 539 -3.45 -10.15 16.70
CA ILE A 539 -3.80 -9.86 18.09
C ILE A 539 -3.23 -8.50 18.45
N GLN A 540 -4.05 -7.61 18.98
CA GLN A 540 -3.64 -6.31 19.45
C GLN A 540 -4.31 -5.99 20.78
N PHE A 541 -3.55 -5.46 21.73
CA PHE A 541 -4.02 -4.96 23.01
C PHE A 541 -3.43 -3.59 23.27
N GLY A 542 -4.26 -2.67 23.76
CA GLY A 542 -3.80 -1.34 24.14
C GLY A 542 -4.46 -0.82 25.40
N THR A 543 -3.86 0.22 25.97
CA THR A 543 -4.41 0.96 27.10
C THR A 543 -3.93 2.41 27.02
N ASP A 544 -4.81 3.35 27.36
CA ASP A 544 -4.51 4.77 27.45
C ASP A 544 -4.86 5.25 28.87
N PHE A 545 -4.01 6.07 29.42
CA PHE A 545 -4.22 6.64 30.74
C PHE A 545 -3.57 8.00 30.90
N ASP A 546 -4.16 8.85 31.73
CA ASP A 546 -3.60 10.14 32.06
C ASP A 546 -2.26 9.98 32.80
N PHE A 547 -1.22 10.59 32.27
CA PHE A 547 0.12 10.59 32.84
C PHE A 547 0.72 11.99 32.79
N LEU A 548 1.16 12.50 33.93
CA LEU A 548 1.61 13.90 34.07
C LEU A 548 0.50 14.88 33.67
N ASN A 549 0.69 15.64 32.59
CA ASN A 549 -0.30 16.57 32.04
C ASN A 549 -0.87 16.10 30.68
N GLY A 550 -0.55 14.88 30.26
CA GLY A 550 -0.92 14.33 28.97
C GLY A 550 -1.51 12.92 29.07
N ASN A 551 -1.66 12.30 27.94
CA ASN A 551 -2.12 10.92 27.78
C ASN A 551 -0.95 10.01 27.41
N LEU A 552 -0.82 8.87 28.06
CA LEU A 552 0.15 7.83 27.75
C LEU A 552 -0.57 6.60 27.23
N GLY A 553 -0.31 6.25 25.96
CA GLY A 553 -0.78 5.04 25.29
C GLY A 553 0.29 3.95 25.30
N LEU A 554 -0.14 2.72 25.45
CA LEU A 554 0.69 1.53 25.26
C LEU A 554 -0.09 0.53 24.43
N THR A 555 0.49 0.11 23.30
CA THR A 555 -0.08 -0.91 22.42
C THR A 555 0.91 -2.04 22.21
N ILE A 556 0.43 -3.28 22.21
CA ILE A 556 1.19 -4.48 21.91
C ILE A 556 0.41 -5.25 20.87
N GLY A 557 1.06 -5.58 19.77
CA GLY A 557 0.49 -6.35 18.68
C GLY A 557 1.35 -7.55 18.31
N ARG A 558 0.69 -8.58 17.78
CA ARG A 558 1.35 -9.73 17.15
C ARG A 558 0.54 -10.19 15.95
N ASP A 559 1.22 -10.43 14.83
CA ASP A 559 0.65 -11.08 13.66
C ASP A 559 1.46 -12.29 13.22
N SER A 560 0.78 -13.20 12.53
CA SER A 560 1.39 -14.36 11.89
C SER A 560 0.51 -14.86 10.77
N VAL A 561 1.12 -15.20 9.64
CA VAL A 561 0.48 -15.89 8.52
C VAL A 561 1.34 -17.04 8.05
N GLU A 562 0.72 -18.19 7.80
CA GLU A 562 1.35 -19.34 7.17
C GLU A 562 0.65 -19.58 5.83
N GLY A 563 1.42 -19.89 4.79
CA GLY A 563 0.90 -20.16 3.45
C GLY A 563 1.49 -21.45 2.88
N THR A 564 0.63 -22.41 2.54
CA THR A 564 1.06 -23.67 1.97
C THR A 564 0.22 -24.06 0.75
N PHE A 565 0.83 -24.75 -0.18
CA PHE A 565 0.10 -25.42 -1.25
C PHE A 565 -0.46 -26.75 -0.77
N ILE A 566 -1.50 -27.25 -1.46
CA ILE A 566 -2.20 -28.50 -1.11
C ILE A 566 -1.27 -29.75 -1.03
N ASP A 567 -0.09 -29.72 -1.68
CA ASP A 567 0.92 -30.77 -1.60
C ASP A 567 1.89 -30.61 -0.41
N GLY A 568 1.67 -29.59 0.43
CA GLY A 568 2.47 -29.28 1.60
C GLY A 568 3.77 -28.52 1.31
N SER A 569 3.99 -28.03 0.09
CA SER A 569 5.07 -27.08 -0.20
C SER A 569 4.66 -25.66 0.19
N ASN A 570 5.62 -24.82 0.56
CA ASN A 570 5.36 -23.45 1.02
C ASN A 570 5.03 -22.50 -0.13
N ILE A 571 4.15 -21.54 0.11
CA ILE A 571 3.99 -20.36 -0.76
C ILE A 571 5.25 -19.50 -0.59
N PRO A 572 5.84 -18.98 -1.70
CA PRO A 572 7.05 -18.17 -1.60
C PRO A 572 6.82 -16.82 -0.94
N ARG A 573 7.80 -16.33 -0.20
CA ARG A 573 7.87 -14.97 0.36
C ARG A 573 6.73 -14.61 1.31
N MET A 574 6.31 -15.57 2.14
CA MET A 574 5.32 -15.33 3.18
C MET A 574 5.88 -14.41 4.27
N VAL A 575 5.07 -13.47 4.74
CA VAL A 575 5.45 -12.53 5.81
C VAL A 575 5.83 -13.30 7.07
N PRO A 576 7.01 -13.04 7.69
CA PRO A 576 7.37 -13.60 8.98
C PRO A 576 6.43 -13.13 10.09
N ALA A 577 6.27 -13.91 11.15
CA ALA A 577 5.54 -13.46 12.34
C ALA A 577 6.27 -12.27 12.99
N ARG A 578 5.49 -11.27 13.47
CA ARG A 578 6.00 -10.04 14.06
C ARG A 578 5.36 -9.75 15.41
N ASP A 579 6.14 -9.10 16.27
CA ASP A 579 5.66 -8.47 17.51
C ASP A 579 5.91 -6.97 17.40
N ILE A 580 4.86 -6.16 17.61
CA ILE A 580 4.90 -4.69 17.49
C ILE A 580 4.54 -4.10 18.85
N TYR A 581 5.37 -3.18 19.36
CA TYR A 581 5.18 -2.50 20.63
C TYR A 581 5.22 -1.00 20.39
N THR A 582 4.15 -0.30 20.71
CA THR A 582 4.04 1.16 20.56
C THR A 582 3.85 1.80 21.93
N LEU A 583 4.64 2.80 22.24
CA LEU A 583 4.47 3.70 23.38
C LEU A 583 4.26 5.11 22.85
N SER A 584 3.09 5.68 23.09
CA SER A 584 2.75 7.04 22.68
C SER A 584 2.50 7.93 23.90
N TYR A 585 2.96 9.18 23.83
CA TYR A 585 2.65 10.22 24.83
C TYR A 585 2.22 11.51 24.13
N THR A 586 1.06 12.01 24.48
CA THR A 586 0.51 13.25 23.92
C THR A 586 0.14 14.23 25.04
N GLU A 587 0.65 15.46 24.95
CA GLU A 587 0.35 16.56 25.84
C GLU A 587 0.17 17.84 25.01
N ASP A 588 -1.00 18.48 25.04
CA ASP A 588 -1.39 19.70 24.29
C ASP A 588 -0.62 19.93 22.96
N ASN A 589 0.65 20.26 23.05
CA ASN A 589 1.52 20.64 21.94
C ASN A 589 2.77 19.74 21.79
N LEU A 590 2.82 18.60 22.45
CA LEU A 590 3.93 17.64 22.43
C LEU A 590 3.39 16.24 22.11
N SER A 591 3.98 15.58 21.14
CA SER A 591 3.79 14.14 20.89
C SER A 591 5.14 13.44 20.96
N VAL A 592 5.15 12.22 21.50
CA VAL A 592 6.31 11.32 21.52
C VAL A 592 5.81 9.93 21.24
N ASP A 593 6.36 9.29 20.19
CA ASP A 593 6.04 7.92 19.82
C ASP A 593 7.34 7.11 19.79
N ILE A 594 7.28 5.90 20.31
CA ILE A 594 8.37 4.91 20.31
C ILE A 594 7.79 3.60 19.84
N ASP A 595 8.30 3.11 18.72
CA ASP A 595 7.89 1.85 18.12
C ASP A 595 9.04 0.87 18.13
N LEU A 596 8.78 -0.36 18.60
CA LEU A 596 9.71 -1.48 18.52
C LEU A 596 9.01 -2.60 17.77
N THR A 597 9.56 -2.95 16.61
CA THR A 597 9.10 -4.07 15.80
C THR A 597 10.12 -5.20 15.84
N GLU A 598 9.73 -6.36 16.35
CA GLU A 598 10.52 -7.60 16.35
C GLU A 598 10.00 -8.52 15.25
N VAL A 599 10.80 -8.78 14.22
CA VAL A 599 10.48 -9.66 13.10
C VAL A 599 11.19 -11.00 13.30
N ASN A 600 10.45 -12.09 13.23
CA ASN A 600 11.02 -13.43 13.38
C ASN A 600 11.84 -13.85 12.15
N ALA A 601 12.80 -14.76 12.34
CA ALA A 601 13.46 -15.41 11.22
C ALA A 601 12.45 -16.22 10.40
N GLN A 602 12.59 -16.20 9.06
CA GLN A 602 11.77 -17.00 8.16
C GLN A 602 12.62 -18.05 7.43
N SER A 603 12.27 -19.30 7.64
CA SER A 603 12.94 -20.45 7.01
C SER A 603 12.03 -21.25 6.06
N ASP A 604 10.73 -20.95 6.05
CA ASP A 604 9.74 -21.62 5.21
C ASP A 604 9.73 -20.99 3.81
N ILE A 605 10.75 -21.39 3.05
CA ILE A 605 11.00 -20.91 1.70
C ILE A 605 10.23 -21.72 0.66
N GLY A 606 9.90 -21.09 -0.45
CA GLY A 606 9.20 -21.73 -1.57
C GLY A 606 9.40 -21.01 -2.89
N GLY A 607 9.20 -21.72 -3.99
CA GLY A 607 9.15 -21.13 -5.32
C GLY A 607 10.48 -20.59 -5.86
N VAL A 608 10.36 -19.57 -6.70
CA VAL A 608 11.44 -19.00 -7.50
C VAL A 608 12.33 -18.07 -6.66
N GLY A 609 13.62 -18.40 -6.58
CA GLY A 609 14.65 -17.52 -6.00
C GLY A 609 14.41 -17.14 -4.53
N ASP A 610 13.62 -17.92 -3.80
CA ASP A 610 13.37 -17.64 -2.40
C ASP A 610 14.53 -18.11 -1.52
N SER A 611 14.82 -17.35 -0.47
CA SER A 611 15.90 -17.65 0.50
C SER A 611 15.42 -17.32 1.92
N ALA A 612 15.97 -18.03 2.91
CA ALA A 612 15.67 -17.76 4.30
C ALA A 612 16.23 -16.40 4.75
N THR A 613 15.54 -15.73 5.67
CA THR A 613 15.99 -14.47 6.28
C THR A 613 16.15 -14.62 7.79
N ALA A 614 17.15 -13.95 8.34
CA ALA A 614 17.29 -13.80 9.79
C ALA A 614 16.18 -12.90 10.34
N GLY A 615 15.83 -13.06 11.60
CA GLY A 615 14.99 -12.09 12.31
C GLY A 615 15.79 -10.85 12.68
N PHE A 616 15.08 -9.72 12.89
CA PHE A 616 15.67 -8.43 13.24
C PHE A 616 14.75 -7.63 14.19
N GLU A 617 15.27 -6.56 14.78
CA GLU A 617 14.54 -5.67 15.66
C GLU A 617 14.70 -4.22 15.13
N LEU A 618 13.61 -3.51 14.84
CA LEU A 618 13.65 -2.09 14.48
C LEU A 618 13.12 -1.27 15.65
N LEU A 619 13.85 -0.22 16.02
CA LEU A 619 13.46 0.75 17.01
C LEU A 619 13.34 2.12 16.37
N ASP A 620 12.14 2.67 16.37
CA ASP A 620 11.81 3.98 15.82
C ASP A 620 11.36 4.92 16.92
N LEU A 621 11.65 6.21 16.74
CA LEU A 621 11.31 7.28 17.67
C LEU A 621 10.81 8.51 16.91
N SER A 622 9.71 9.09 17.33
CA SER A 622 9.24 10.39 16.86
C SER A 622 8.95 11.33 18.02
N VAL A 623 9.31 12.59 17.86
CA VAL A 623 9.01 13.67 18.81
C VAL A 623 8.51 14.88 18.04
N GLY A 624 7.23 15.21 18.17
CA GLY A 624 6.60 16.38 17.58
C GLY A 624 6.31 17.45 18.61
N ARG A 625 6.58 18.72 18.30
CA ARG A 625 6.21 19.84 19.16
C ARG A 625 5.70 21.03 18.38
N SER A 626 4.51 21.51 18.75
CA SER A 626 3.93 22.74 18.22
C SER A 626 4.29 23.95 19.07
N PHE A 627 4.48 25.10 18.43
CA PHE A 627 4.84 26.37 19.05
C PHE A 627 3.88 27.45 18.58
N ALA A 628 3.33 28.19 19.54
CA ALA A 628 2.51 29.36 19.24
C ALA A 628 3.38 30.52 18.72
N LEU A 629 3.15 30.95 17.48
CA LEU A 629 3.80 32.10 16.88
C LEU A 629 2.74 33.13 16.44
N GLU A 630 3.04 34.40 16.56
CA GLU A 630 2.10 35.47 16.16
C GLU A 630 1.87 35.45 14.63
N GLY A 631 0.62 35.30 14.21
CA GLY A 631 0.24 35.25 12.79
C GLY A 631 0.44 33.90 12.11
N VAL A 632 0.72 32.86 12.88
CA VAL A 632 0.84 31.45 12.43
C VAL A 632 -0.17 30.64 13.24
N GLU A 633 -0.97 29.83 12.57
CA GLU A 633 -1.96 28.96 13.23
C GLU A 633 -1.28 27.83 13.97
N ASP A 634 -0.38 27.11 13.28
CA ASP A 634 0.49 26.10 13.89
C ASP A 634 1.91 26.16 13.32
N PHE A 635 2.90 26.05 14.18
CA PHE A 635 4.30 25.83 13.82
C PHE A 635 4.81 24.60 14.56
N ARG A 636 5.00 23.50 13.83
CA ARG A 636 5.43 22.22 14.41
C ARG A 636 6.83 21.85 13.97
N VAL A 637 7.61 21.37 14.92
CA VAL A 637 8.93 20.77 14.70
C VAL A 637 8.80 19.29 15.04
N ILE A 638 9.26 18.44 14.12
CA ILE A 638 9.24 16.98 14.26
C ILE A 638 10.69 16.49 14.19
N LEU A 639 11.10 15.71 15.18
CA LEU A 639 12.35 14.96 15.16
C LEU A 639 12.00 13.48 15.09
N PHE A 640 12.62 12.75 14.19
CA PHE A 640 12.39 11.32 14.09
C PHE A 640 13.70 10.56 13.90
N ALA A 641 13.68 9.31 14.29
CA ALA A 641 14.77 8.37 14.09
C ALA A 641 14.19 7.00 13.70
N ASN A 642 14.62 6.45 12.58
CA ASN A 642 14.25 5.11 12.12
C ASN A 642 15.46 4.20 12.23
N ASN A 643 15.23 2.91 12.49
CA ASN A 643 16.27 1.92 12.70
C ASN A 643 17.37 2.45 13.64
N LEU A 644 16.98 3.00 14.82
CA LEU A 644 17.92 3.64 15.76
C LEU A 644 19.02 2.69 16.27
N LEU A 645 18.77 1.37 16.17
CA LEU A 645 19.72 0.33 16.55
C LEU A 645 20.75 0.03 15.46
N ASP A 646 20.57 0.58 14.25
CA ASP A 646 21.40 0.30 13.07
C ASP A 646 21.46 -1.21 12.75
N GLU A 647 20.30 -1.87 12.84
CA GLU A 647 20.16 -3.32 12.66
C GLU A 647 20.12 -3.67 11.17
N ILE A 648 20.75 -4.79 10.81
CA ILE A 648 20.62 -5.33 9.44
C ILE A 648 19.24 -5.95 9.28
N ALA A 649 18.37 -5.28 8.57
CA ALA A 649 17.01 -5.72 8.31
C ALA A 649 16.81 -6.09 6.84
N ARG A 650 16.08 -7.19 6.58
CA ARG A 650 15.75 -7.65 5.23
C ARG A 650 14.29 -8.04 5.16
N ASN A 651 13.57 -7.39 4.27
CA ASN A 651 12.17 -7.69 4.06
C ASN A 651 12.02 -9.04 3.35
N HIS A 652 11.49 -10.07 4.03
CA HIS A 652 11.37 -11.42 3.48
C HIS A 652 10.49 -11.48 2.23
N THR A 653 9.53 -10.58 2.10
CA THR A 653 8.60 -10.46 0.97
C THR A 653 9.28 -9.94 -0.31
N SER A 654 10.45 -9.27 -0.19
CA SER A 654 11.20 -8.76 -1.34
C SER A 654 11.78 -9.89 -2.20
N THR A 655 11.82 -9.67 -3.51
CA THR A 655 12.48 -10.57 -4.48
C THR A 655 13.99 -10.43 -4.47
N VAL A 656 14.51 -9.29 -4.01
CA VAL A 656 15.93 -8.90 -3.98
C VAL A 656 16.43 -8.67 -2.55
N LYS A 657 15.84 -9.35 -1.58
CA LYS A 657 16.10 -9.17 -0.14
C LYS A 657 17.55 -9.37 0.30
N ASN A 658 18.36 -10.10 -0.49
CA ASN A 658 19.77 -10.31 -0.19
C ASN A 658 20.61 -9.11 -0.62
N GLU A 659 20.27 -8.55 -1.79
CA GLU A 659 20.99 -7.49 -2.48
C GLU A 659 20.52 -6.10 -2.02
N VAL A 660 19.25 -5.98 -1.65
CA VAL A 660 18.62 -4.72 -1.24
C VAL A 660 18.13 -4.85 0.21
N PRO A 661 19.01 -4.60 1.20
CA PRO A 661 18.61 -4.51 2.61
C PRO A 661 17.81 -3.23 2.87
N LEU A 662 17.08 -3.19 3.99
CA LEU A 662 16.45 -1.96 4.46
C LEU A 662 17.51 -0.91 4.84
N PRO A 663 17.17 0.40 4.81
CA PRO A 663 18.09 1.47 5.20
C PRO A 663 18.63 1.29 6.61
N GLY A 664 19.86 1.74 6.83
CA GLY A 664 20.48 1.84 8.14
C GLY A 664 19.82 2.94 8.99
N LYS A 665 20.49 3.32 10.08
CA LYS A 665 19.98 4.32 11.00
C LYS A 665 19.73 5.67 10.32
N ASN A 666 18.49 6.15 10.38
CA ASN A 666 18.07 7.47 9.93
C ASN A 666 17.80 8.41 11.10
N LEU A 667 18.27 9.66 11.01
CA LEU A 667 17.88 10.76 11.90
C LEU A 667 17.29 11.87 11.05
N GLY A 668 16.06 12.25 11.34
CA GLY A 668 15.37 13.24 10.53
C GLY A 668 14.83 14.42 11.35
N ILE A 669 14.61 15.51 10.66
CA ILE A 669 13.98 16.72 11.19
C ILE A 669 12.99 17.28 10.19
N GLY A 670 11.76 17.55 10.65
CA GLY A 670 10.71 18.18 9.88
C GLY A 670 10.26 19.50 10.51
N PHE A 671 9.88 20.44 9.65
CA PHE A 671 9.21 21.67 10.02
C PHE A 671 7.91 21.77 9.25
N ARG A 672 6.82 22.06 9.95
CA ARG A 672 5.49 22.27 9.37
C ARG A 672 4.95 23.62 9.84
N VAL A 673 4.36 24.37 8.95
CA VAL A 673 3.77 25.70 9.23
C VAL A 673 2.39 25.75 8.61
N THR A 674 1.38 26.06 9.40
CA THR A 674 0.01 26.34 8.95
C THR A 674 -0.32 27.80 9.18
N LEU A 675 -0.84 28.51 8.13
CA LEU A 675 -1.18 29.93 8.13
C LEU A 675 -2.66 30.14 7.81
#